data_736bb7f4bc1410bfb59cfcada334ce3c
#
_entry.id   736bb7f4bc1410bfb59cfcada334ce3c
#
_cell.length_a   1.000
_cell.length_b   1.000
_cell.length_c   1.000
_cell.angle_alpha   90.00
_cell.angle_beta   90.00
_cell.angle_gamma   90.00
#
_symmetry.space_group_name_H-M   'P 1'
#
loop_
_entity.id
_entity.type
_entity.pdbx_description
1 polymer ?
#
loop_
_entity_poly.entity_id
_entity_poly.type
_entity_poly.pdbx_seq_one_letter_code
_entity_poly.pdbx_strand_id
1 'polypeptide(L)'
;MEINTTISNPTSTTAPHIDALLVRAHSLAAFATLLIAVLFGILVSLQFIFPDLIGIFPSWGRMRYAHTQGIMLGWLGNAFLAFLYYAVPILSGRPAGSRNLGLLLFALWNFAVMIPGWVLVLSGYSQPLEWAEFPLPVDVLVILAFLLAAIQFLPPFFKHGFENLYVSSWYIIGALVFTLLSYPMGNLVPEFVPGAAGAAFSGLWIHDAVGLFVTPLALAILYFVVPASTGKPIFSHFLSMLGFWGLFFLYPLNGIHHYIYSVIPMAAQATAIVASFLLGLVVIIVVSNLMLSQRGSGWIPQNIALRFASMSVVFYLIVSLQGSLQADMAFSQAVHFTDFIIGHSHLAMLGFATFAGIAGVIHAWQKLPDSSLNLRALDWSYWLLTIGITVMVVDLTLAGLVQGEYWQGTAPWLDSVRASSPYWLVRSLSAIPVTLGFVLVFYALLSGERTTASNGTQGSSANLNHESNATTGLSPALRMSYTVASVAGIGFFIFSVSLLGVIPRQTLSEETLALAPGPALSLSPAEERGRDIYAREGCSYCHTQQVRYTEADIQRFGAPSLAWEGRTDYPHMLGTRRIGPDLARTANTRTKEWHLAHLYSPRSVVPQSIMPAYPEMFGGSADRPLRDAMDLLAYLESLGRERELAWPEGDRRARELTDDERALMSLNTELLNAHPAMTRPRGSAPALPASSNTEYGLSLWRDNCSGCHG
;
A
#
# COMPACT_ATOMS: atom_id res chain seq x y z
N MET A 1 -40.90 35.46 -41.92
CA MET A 1 -41.33 34.09 -41.62
C MET A 1 -40.77 33.75 -40.24
N GLU A 2 -41.56 34.17 -39.23
CA GLU A 2 -41.19 33.97 -37.82
C GLU A 2 -41.49 32.49 -37.42
N ILE A 3 -40.48 31.76 -37.01
CA ILE A 3 -40.67 30.41 -36.47
C ILE A 3 -40.78 30.57 -34.95
N ASN A 4 -42.00 30.50 -34.45
CA ASN A 4 -42.34 30.42 -33.04
C ASN A 4 -41.93 29.03 -32.51
N THR A 5 -40.82 28.93 -31.83
CA THR A 5 -40.47 27.73 -31.05
C THR A 5 -40.84 27.97 -29.59
N THR A 6 -42.05 27.58 -29.21
CA THR A 6 -42.42 27.37 -27.81
C THR A 6 -41.59 26.21 -27.26
N ILE A 7 -40.57 26.54 -26.48
CA ILE A 7 -39.82 25.60 -25.70
C ILE A 7 -40.72 25.16 -24.52
N SER A 8 -41.28 23.97 -24.62
CA SER A 8 -41.93 23.31 -23.49
C SER A 8 -40.88 23.08 -22.36
N ASN A 9 -41.08 23.76 -21.24
CA ASN A 9 -40.32 23.50 -20.02
C ASN A 9 -40.38 22.00 -19.68
N PRO A 10 -39.26 21.27 -19.55
CA PRO A 10 -39.28 19.94 -19.04
C PRO A 10 -39.66 19.99 -17.54
N THR A 11 -40.72 19.30 -17.22
CA THR A 11 -41.28 19.05 -15.91
C THR A 11 -40.23 18.72 -14.87
N SER A 12 -40.30 19.41 -13.72
CA SER A 12 -39.73 19.18 -12.40
C SER A 12 -38.69 18.02 -12.31
N THR A 13 -37.42 18.38 -12.45
CA THR A 13 -36.35 17.52 -11.95
C THR A 13 -36.45 17.50 -10.42
N THR A 14 -37.02 16.42 -9.84
CA THR A 14 -36.92 16.16 -8.40
C THR A 14 -35.46 16.18 -8.02
N ALA A 15 -35.10 16.96 -7.00
CA ALA A 15 -33.74 17.01 -6.48
C ALA A 15 -33.23 15.60 -6.19
N PRO A 16 -31.96 15.27 -6.51
CA PRO A 16 -31.43 13.92 -6.30
C PRO A 16 -31.55 13.54 -4.82
N HIS A 17 -32.12 12.36 -4.57
CA HIS A 17 -32.38 11.90 -3.22
C HIS A 17 -31.09 11.38 -2.56
N ILE A 18 -30.40 12.24 -1.79
CA ILE A 18 -29.19 11.92 -1.04
C ILE A 18 -29.60 11.37 0.33
N ASP A 19 -29.08 10.22 0.73
CA ASP A 19 -29.27 9.68 2.08
C ASP A 19 -28.28 10.35 3.04
N ALA A 20 -28.69 11.46 3.65
CA ALA A 20 -27.86 12.23 4.59
C ALA A 20 -27.42 11.42 5.83
N LEU A 21 -28.21 10.42 6.27
CA LEU A 21 -27.82 9.57 7.37
C LEU A 21 -26.60 8.72 7.02
N LEU A 22 -26.60 8.06 5.87
CA LEU A 22 -25.49 7.19 5.42
C LEU A 22 -24.23 7.99 5.13
N VAL A 23 -24.36 9.20 4.50
CA VAL A 23 -23.21 10.09 4.33
C VAL A 23 -22.59 10.46 5.68
N ARG A 24 -23.40 10.87 6.67
CA ARG A 24 -22.91 11.23 8.01
C ARG A 24 -22.32 10.03 8.74
N ALA A 25 -23.00 8.88 8.73
CA ALA A 25 -22.56 7.69 9.42
C ALA A 25 -21.18 7.22 8.93
N HIS A 26 -21.01 7.09 7.61
CA HIS A 26 -19.73 6.72 7.01
C HIS A 26 -18.65 7.81 7.23
N SER A 27 -18.98 9.10 7.16
CA SER A 27 -18.03 10.18 7.43
C SER A 27 -17.50 10.13 8.88
N LEU A 28 -18.39 9.93 9.87
CA LEU A 28 -17.99 9.85 11.28
C LEU A 28 -17.21 8.56 11.56
N ALA A 29 -17.64 7.41 10.99
CA ALA A 29 -16.91 6.15 11.10
C ALA A 29 -15.50 6.26 10.48
N ALA A 30 -15.38 6.96 9.34
CA ALA A 30 -14.11 7.21 8.69
C ALA A 30 -13.11 7.91 9.62
N PHE A 31 -13.48 9.02 10.24
CA PHE A 31 -12.58 9.74 11.14
C PHE A 31 -12.34 9.01 12.45
N ALA A 32 -13.32 8.30 12.99
CA ALA A 32 -13.13 7.48 14.19
C ALA A 32 -12.10 6.37 13.93
N THR A 33 -12.23 5.64 12.82
CA THR A 33 -11.27 4.58 12.44
C THR A 33 -9.91 5.15 12.07
N LEU A 34 -9.84 6.33 11.42
CA LEU A 34 -8.59 7.03 11.13
C LEU A 34 -7.81 7.32 12.42
N LEU A 35 -8.44 7.92 13.42
CA LEU A 35 -7.76 8.28 14.67
C LEU A 35 -7.24 7.04 15.41
N ILE A 36 -8.01 5.94 15.43
CA ILE A 36 -7.56 4.66 16.00
C ILE A 36 -6.38 4.10 15.21
N ALA A 37 -6.47 4.08 13.89
CA ALA A 37 -5.38 3.58 13.03
C ALA A 37 -4.11 4.43 13.17
N VAL A 38 -4.23 5.76 13.25
CA VAL A 38 -3.11 6.67 13.48
C VAL A 38 -2.46 6.42 14.85
N LEU A 39 -3.24 6.14 15.89
CA LEU A 39 -2.69 5.76 17.20
C LEU A 39 -1.79 4.52 17.09
N PHE A 40 -2.23 3.46 16.39
CA PHE A 40 -1.39 2.29 16.13
C PHE A 40 -0.13 2.65 15.34
N GLY A 41 -0.25 3.52 14.34
CA GLY A 41 0.91 4.01 13.56
C GLY A 41 1.93 4.77 14.42
N ILE A 42 1.47 5.60 15.35
CA ILE A 42 2.34 6.31 16.31
C ILE A 42 3.07 5.30 17.21
N LEU A 43 2.35 4.35 17.79
CA LEU A 43 2.95 3.32 18.64
C LEU A 43 4.00 2.50 17.87
N VAL A 44 3.70 2.08 16.66
CA VAL A 44 4.64 1.40 15.76
C VAL A 44 5.86 2.27 15.47
N SER A 45 5.68 3.58 15.24
CA SER A 45 6.79 4.52 14.98
C SER A 45 7.68 4.71 16.21
N LEU A 46 7.09 4.86 17.39
CA LEU A 46 7.83 5.07 18.64
C LEU A 46 8.69 3.88 19.03
N GLN A 47 8.34 2.66 18.62
CA GLN A 47 9.17 1.47 18.86
C GLN A 47 10.53 1.49 18.17
N PHE A 48 10.68 2.23 17.08
CA PHE A 48 11.99 2.41 16.45
C PHE A 48 12.93 3.28 17.29
N ILE A 49 12.38 4.10 18.21
CA ILE A 49 13.13 4.97 19.10
C ILE A 49 13.24 4.35 20.50
N PHE A 50 12.15 3.73 20.95
CA PHE A 50 12.01 3.09 22.24
C PHE A 50 11.56 1.64 22.09
N PRO A 51 12.47 0.73 21.69
CA PRO A 51 12.11 -0.65 21.37
C PRO A 51 11.47 -1.43 22.53
N ASP A 52 11.70 -1.00 23.78
CA ASP A 52 11.15 -1.62 24.99
C ASP A 52 9.82 -0.99 25.46
N LEU A 53 9.28 -0.02 24.72
CA LEU A 53 8.07 0.71 25.13
C LEU A 53 6.82 -0.18 25.33
N ILE A 54 6.82 -1.42 24.81
CA ILE A 54 5.61 -2.17 24.49
C ILE A 54 5.27 -3.31 25.44
N GLY A 55 5.86 -3.41 26.61
CA GLY A 55 5.51 -4.49 27.56
C GLY A 55 4.03 -4.61 27.97
N ILE A 56 3.18 -3.67 27.59
CA ILE A 56 1.73 -3.63 27.90
C ILE A 56 0.84 -3.61 26.63
N PHE A 57 1.40 -3.43 25.44
CA PHE A 57 0.63 -3.34 24.20
C PHE A 57 0.82 -4.61 23.35
N PRO A 58 -0.06 -4.88 22.39
CA PRO A 58 0.21 -5.89 21.37
C PRO A 58 1.55 -5.67 20.68
N SER A 59 2.14 -6.72 20.13
CA SER A 59 3.43 -6.63 19.47
C SER A 59 3.43 -5.64 18.31
N TRP A 60 4.62 -5.21 17.90
CA TRP A 60 4.83 -4.29 16.79
C TRP A 60 4.09 -4.74 15.51
N GLY A 61 4.20 -6.02 15.14
CA GLY A 61 3.57 -6.55 13.94
C GLY A 61 2.07 -6.46 13.98
N ARG A 62 1.44 -6.85 15.09
CA ARG A 62 -0.03 -6.80 15.25
C ARG A 62 -0.56 -5.37 15.18
N MET A 63 0.15 -4.41 15.79
CA MET A 63 -0.22 -3.00 15.69
C MET A 63 -0.01 -2.43 14.29
N ARG A 64 1.06 -2.84 13.60
CA ARG A 64 1.29 -2.45 12.20
C ARG A 64 0.16 -2.97 11.28
N TYR A 65 -0.26 -4.21 11.46
CA TYR A 65 -1.39 -4.79 10.71
C TYR A 65 -2.69 -4.01 10.97
N ALA A 66 -2.97 -3.72 12.24
CA ALA A 66 -4.13 -2.92 12.62
C ALA A 66 -4.08 -1.50 12.02
N HIS A 67 -2.87 -0.90 11.95
CA HIS A 67 -2.66 0.40 11.32
C HIS A 67 -2.99 0.35 9.82
N THR A 68 -2.41 -0.57 9.05
CA THR A 68 -2.57 -0.64 7.60
C THR A 68 -4.01 -0.91 7.20
N GLN A 69 -4.66 -1.91 7.79
CA GLN A 69 -6.06 -2.23 7.50
C GLN A 69 -7.01 -1.12 7.96
N GLY A 70 -6.70 -0.48 9.09
CA GLY A 70 -7.46 0.66 9.60
C GLY A 70 -7.40 1.88 8.67
N ILE A 71 -6.25 2.15 8.04
CA ILE A 71 -6.13 3.23 7.05
C ILE A 71 -6.86 2.87 5.76
N MET A 72 -6.64 1.67 5.22
CA MET A 72 -7.19 1.29 3.92
C MET A 72 -8.70 1.07 3.95
N LEU A 73 -9.18 0.17 4.80
CA LEU A 73 -10.60 -0.18 4.86
C LEU A 73 -11.36 0.68 5.86
N GLY A 74 -10.78 0.99 7.03
CA GLY A 74 -11.42 1.79 8.05
C GLY A 74 -11.62 3.24 7.61
N TRP A 75 -10.53 3.95 7.37
CA TRP A 75 -10.56 5.36 6.98
C TRP A 75 -11.01 5.57 5.53
N LEU A 76 -10.20 5.13 4.56
CA LEU A 76 -10.47 5.41 3.15
C LEU A 76 -11.74 4.71 2.68
N GLY A 77 -11.96 3.47 3.08
CA GLY A 77 -13.17 2.74 2.73
C GLY A 77 -14.44 3.48 3.17
N ASN A 78 -14.52 3.92 4.42
CA ASN A 78 -15.67 4.70 4.90
C ASN A 78 -15.74 6.10 4.24
N ALA A 79 -14.63 6.81 4.05
CA ALA A 79 -14.61 8.11 3.39
C ALA A 79 -15.13 8.03 1.94
N PHE A 80 -14.72 6.99 1.21
CA PHE A 80 -15.21 6.71 -0.13
C PHE A 80 -16.69 6.33 -0.14
N LEU A 81 -17.15 5.49 0.76
CA LEU A 81 -18.58 5.15 0.87
C LEU A 81 -19.43 6.39 1.21
N ALA A 82 -18.97 7.26 2.10
CA ALA A 82 -19.63 8.55 2.37
C ALA A 82 -19.77 9.38 1.10
N PHE A 83 -18.68 9.49 0.32
CA PHE A 83 -18.71 10.20 -0.96
C PHE A 83 -19.64 9.54 -1.99
N LEU A 84 -19.64 8.20 -2.08
CA LEU A 84 -20.52 7.46 -3.02
C LEU A 84 -22.01 7.69 -2.70
N TYR A 85 -22.42 7.68 -1.43
CA TYR A 85 -23.81 8.00 -1.05
C TYR A 85 -24.21 9.44 -1.38
N TYR A 86 -23.27 10.35 -1.49
CA TYR A 86 -23.48 11.73 -1.94
C TYR A 86 -23.42 11.85 -3.46
N ALA A 87 -22.38 11.34 -4.10
CA ALA A 87 -22.07 11.62 -5.50
C ALA A 87 -22.88 10.77 -6.48
N VAL A 88 -23.15 9.49 -6.19
CA VAL A 88 -23.87 8.60 -7.11
C VAL A 88 -25.28 9.11 -7.43
N PRO A 89 -26.08 9.59 -6.46
CA PRO A 89 -27.37 10.19 -6.79
C PRO A 89 -27.28 11.42 -7.70
N ILE A 90 -26.26 12.26 -7.52
CA ILE A 90 -26.06 13.46 -8.33
C ILE A 90 -25.63 13.07 -9.75
N LEU A 91 -24.68 12.15 -9.89
CA LEU A 91 -24.11 11.73 -11.17
C LEU A 91 -25.09 10.91 -12.03
N SER A 92 -25.98 10.14 -11.39
CA SER A 92 -26.93 9.25 -12.09
C SER A 92 -28.36 9.81 -12.16
N GLY A 93 -28.67 10.88 -11.42
CA GLY A 93 -30.04 11.38 -11.25
C GLY A 93 -30.98 10.38 -10.54
N ARG A 94 -30.46 9.36 -9.85
CA ARG A 94 -31.19 8.29 -9.20
C ARG A 94 -30.66 8.01 -7.81
N PRO A 95 -31.49 7.58 -6.82
CA PRO A 95 -30.98 7.22 -5.51
C PRO A 95 -29.98 6.08 -5.59
N ALA A 96 -28.96 6.11 -4.71
CA ALA A 96 -28.04 5.00 -4.53
C ALA A 96 -28.76 3.84 -3.83
N GLY A 97 -29.14 2.80 -4.56
CA GLY A 97 -29.79 1.62 -4.05
C GLY A 97 -30.93 1.85 -3.02
N SER A 98 -31.13 0.91 -2.12
CA SER A 98 -32.08 1.05 -1.01
C SER A 98 -31.36 1.45 0.29
N ARG A 99 -32.05 2.22 1.14
CA ARG A 99 -31.53 2.61 2.47
C ARG A 99 -31.24 1.41 3.36
N ASN A 100 -32.10 0.38 3.34
CA ASN A 100 -31.88 -0.83 4.14
C ASN A 100 -30.61 -1.56 3.70
N LEU A 101 -30.36 -1.66 2.40
CA LEU A 101 -29.14 -2.22 1.87
C LEU A 101 -27.92 -1.38 2.27
N GLY A 102 -28.06 -0.04 2.28
CA GLY A 102 -27.04 0.87 2.75
C GLY A 102 -26.71 0.70 4.23
N LEU A 103 -27.73 0.54 5.07
CA LEU A 103 -27.54 0.26 6.50
C LEU A 103 -26.88 -1.10 6.72
N LEU A 104 -27.25 -2.11 5.93
CA LEU A 104 -26.60 -3.43 5.95
C LEU A 104 -25.11 -3.32 5.54
N LEU A 105 -24.82 -2.55 4.50
CA LEU A 105 -23.43 -2.31 4.07
C LEU A 105 -22.63 -1.60 5.18
N PHE A 106 -23.20 -0.57 5.82
CA PHE A 106 -22.57 0.11 6.94
C PHE A 106 -22.28 -0.83 8.11
N ALA A 107 -23.26 -1.68 8.46
CA ALA A 107 -23.13 -2.66 9.54
C ALA A 107 -22.08 -3.73 9.19
N LEU A 108 -22.13 -4.30 7.99
CA LEU A 108 -21.18 -5.30 7.52
C LEU A 108 -19.74 -4.72 7.51
N TRP A 109 -19.56 -3.51 6.94
CA TRP A 109 -18.25 -2.87 6.83
C TRP A 109 -17.62 -2.57 8.17
N ASN A 110 -18.38 -1.97 9.10
CA ASN A 110 -17.81 -1.51 10.36
C ASN A 110 -17.86 -2.53 11.48
N PHE A 111 -18.98 -3.26 11.64
CA PHE A 111 -19.20 -4.16 12.79
C PHE A 111 -18.89 -5.63 12.50
N ALA A 112 -18.86 -6.06 11.23
CA ALA A 112 -18.49 -7.42 10.88
C ALA A 112 -17.09 -7.53 10.28
N VAL A 113 -16.58 -6.48 9.60
CA VAL A 113 -15.24 -6.45 9.01
C VAL A 113 -14.26 -5.72 9.93
N MET A 114 -14.44 -4.40 10.13
CA MET A 114 -13.40 -3.58 10.77
C MET A 114 -13.17 -3.91 12.23
N ILE A 115 -14.22 -3.97 13.06
CA ILE A 115 -14.06 -4.24 14.49
C ILE A 115 -13.56 -5.67 14.72
N PRO A 116 -14.17 -6.74 14.17
CA PRO A 116 -13.66 -8.09 14.35
C PRO A 116 -12.29 -8.29 13.71
N GLY A 117 -12.00 -7.68 12.54
CA GLY A 117 -10.69 -7.72 11.92
C GLY A 117 -9.59 -7.17 12.83
N TRP A 118 -9.80 -6.01 13.44
CA TRP A 118 -8.87 -5.46 14.42
C TRP A 118 -8.72 -6.34 15.66
N VAL A 119 -9.83 -6.83 16.22
CA VAL A 119 -9.78 -7.72 17.39
C VAL A 119 -8.97 -8.97 17.09
N LEU A 120 -9.21 -9.61 15.95
CA LEU A 120 -8.50 -10.82 15.55
C LEU A 120 -7.00 -10.56 15.33
N VAL A 121 -6.66 -9.53 14.55
CA VAL A 121 -5.26 -9.17 14.28
C VAL A 121 -4.51 -8.83 15.57
N LEU A 122 -5.08 -8.02 16.44
CA LEU A 122 -4.47 -7.67 17.73
C LEU A 122 -4.37 -8.88 18.67
N SER A 123 -5.25 -9.86 18.52
CA SER A 123 -5.20 -11.13 19.24
C SER A 123 -4.22 -12.15 18.63
N GLY A 124 -3.61 -11.84 17.49
CA GLY A 124 -2.62 -12.69 16.83
C GLY A 124 -3.18 -13.62 15.75
N TYR A 125 -4.33 -13.31 15.19
CA TYR A 125 -4.90 -14.00 14.02
C TYR A 125 -4.76 -13.09 12.80
N SER A 126 -3.71 -13.27 12.02
CA SER A 126 -3.39 -12.42 10.88
C SER A 126 -2.63 -13.18 9.81
N GLN A 127 -2.64 -12.67 8.58
CA GLN A 127 -1.81 -13.13 7.46
C GLN A 127 -0.55 -12.25 7.35
N PRO A 128 0.58 -12.79 6.86
CA PRO A 128 1.82 -12.04 6.66
C PRO A 128 1.85 -11.29 5.32
N LEU A 129 0.71 -11.12 4.67
CA LEU A 129 0.56 -10.55 3.34
C LEU A 129 0.37 -9.03 3.40
N GLU A 130 1.14 -8.27 2.62
CA GLU A 130 1.07 -6.81 2.59
C GLU A 130 -0.27 -6.33 2.00
N TRP A 131 -0.95 -5.42 2.71
CA TRP A 131 -2.30 -4.92 2.43
C TRP A 131 -3.40 -6.01 2.49
N ALA A 132 -3.06 -7.19 2.99
CA ALA A 132 -3.93 -8.37 3.10
C ALA A 132 -3.74 -9.06 4.46
N GLU A 133 -3.61 -8.27 5.54
CA GLU A 133 -3.23 -8.76 6.85
C GLU A 133 -4.41 -9.36 7.65
N PHE A 134 -5.65 -9.17 7.20
CA PHE A 134 -6.81 -9.78 7.85
C PHE A 134 -6.82 -11.31 7.67
N PRO A 135 -7.30 -12.08 8.64
CA PRO A 135 -7.42 -13.52 8.48
C PRO A 135 -8.53 -13.89 7.48
N LEU A 136 -8.38 -15.02 6.80
CA LEU A 136 -9.24 -15.50 5.72
C LEU A 136 -10.76 -15.36 5.96
N PRO A 137 -11.33 -15.64 7.15
CA PRO A 137 -12.76 -15.42 7.38
C PRO A 137 -13.19 -13.96 7.25
N VAL A 138 -12.31 -13.02 7.63
CA VAL A 138 -12.58 -11.58 7.49
C VAL A 138 -12.46 -11.15 6.03
N ASP A 139 -11.52 -11.71 5.26
CA ASP A 139 -11.38 -11.43 3.83
C ASP A 139 -12.62 -11.83 3.03
N VAL A 140 -13.24 -12.96 3.39
CA VAL A 140 -14.54 -13.36 2.81
C VAL A 140 -15.62 -12.30 3.09
N LEU A 141 -15.66 -11.75 4.31
CA LEU A 141 -16.61 -10.68 4.64
C LEU A 141 -16.29 -9.37 3.92
N VAL A 142 -15.02 -9.07 3.68
CA VAL A 142 -14.60 -7.91 2.86
C VAL A 142 -15.09 -8.07 1.42
N ILE A 143 -14.95 -9.26 0.82
CA ILE A 143 -15.46 -9.54 -0.53
C ILE A 143 -16.98 -9.36 -0.58
N LEU A 144 -17.70 -9.87 0.42
CA LEU A 144 -19.16 -9.69 0.52
C LEU A 144 -19.54 -8.21 0.67
N ALA A 145 -18.74 -7.41 1.42
CA ALA A 145 -18.97 -6.00 1.57
C ALA A 145 -18.73 -5.23 0.26
N PHE A 146 -17.68 -5.56 -0.50
CA PHE A 146 -17.46 -4.99 -1.84
C PHE A 146 -18.55 -5.39 -2.83
N LEU A 147 -19.01 -6.64 -2.79
CA LEU A 147 -20.14 -7.11 -3.61
C LEU A 147 -21.41 -6.32 -3.26
N LEU A 148 -21.69 -6.13 -1.98
CA LEU A 148 -22.82 -5.35 -1.51
C LEU A 148 -22.71 -3.87 -1.95
N ALA A 149 -21.52 -3.29 -1.90
CA ALA A 149 -21.26 -1.95 -2.43
C ALA A 149 -21.50 -1.88 -3.95
N ALA A 150 -21.08 -2.89 -4.71
CA ALA A 150 -21.35 -2.95 -6.14
C ALA A 150 -22.86 -3.05 -6.43
N ILE A 151 -23.60 -3.87 -5.70
CA ILE A 151 -25.07 -3.99 -5.80
C ILE A 151 -25.75 -2.66 -5.42
N GLN A 152 -25.20 -1.90 -4.47
CA GLN A 152 -25.74 -0.62 -4.01
C GLN A 152 -25.51 0.51 -5.05
N PHE A 153 -24.31 0.59 -5.64
CA PHE A 153 -23.89 1.77 -6.38
C PHE A 153 -23.82 1.60 -7.90
N LEU A 154 -23.74 0.39 -8.46
CA LEU A 154 -23.66 0.21 -9.92
C LEU A 154 -25.02 0.37 -10.65
N PRO A 155 -26.16 -0.17 -10.14
CA PRO A 155 -27.43 -0.13 -10.87
C PRO A 155 -27.92 1.28 -11.24
N PRO A 156 -27.71 2.35 -10.44
CA PRO A 156 -28.07 3.70 -10.83
C PRO A 156 -27.39 4.16 -12.12
N PHE A 157 -26.12 3.83 -12.32
CA PHE A 157 -25.37 4.19 -13.53
C PHE A 157 -25.84 3.41 -14.76
N PHE A 158 -26.07 2.10 -14.62
CA PHE A 158 -26.59 1.30 -15.73
C PHE A 158 -27.98 1.76 -16.20
N LYS A 159 -28.83 2.21 -15.27
CA LYS A 159 -30.13 2.79 -15.58
C LYS A 159 -30.08 4.21 -16.14
N HIS A 160 -28.96 4.92 -15.91
CA HIS A 160 -28.72 6.26 -16.47
C HIS A 160 -28.28 6.19 -17.94
N GLY A 161 -27.58 5.14 -18.32
CA GLY A 161 -27.02 4.88 -19.64
C GLY A 161 -25.55 5.28 -19.73
N PHE A 162 -24.74 4.40 -20.31
CA PHE A 162 -23.27 4.59 -20.41
C PHE A 162 -22.87 5.83 -21.21
N GLU A 163 -23.71 6.23 -22.17
CA GLU A 163 -23.48 7.39 -23.03
C GLU A 163 -23.52 8.73 -22.30
N ASN A 164 -24.12 8.75 -21.12
CA ASN A 164 -24.31 9.98 -20.34
C ASN A 164 -23.39 10.03 -19.11
N LEU A 165 -22.49 9.06 -18.95
CA LEU A 165 -21.65 8.98 -17.76
C LEU A 165 -20.55 10.05 -17.78
N TYR A 166 -20.54 10.84 -16.71
CA TYR A 166 -19.43 11.73 -16.41
C TYR A 166 -18.20 10.94 -15.94
N VAL A 167 -17.00 11.50 -16.10
CA VAL A 167 -15.73 10.80 -15.80
C VAL A 167 -15.67 10.21 -14.39
N SER A 168 -16.18 10.90 -13.35
CA SER A 168 -16.23 10.36 -11.99
C SER A 168 -17.04 9.07 -11.89
N SER A 169 -18.11 8.94 -12.69
CA SER A 169 -18.90 7.71 -12.75
C SER A 169 -18.10 6.53 -13.31
N TRP A 170 -17.27 6.77 -14.32
CA TRP A 170 -16.38 5.76 -14.88
C TRP A 170 -15.36 5.27 -13.84
N TYR A 171 -14.74 6.19 -13.10
CA TYR A 171 -13.81 5.84 -12.02
C TYR A 171 -14.49 5.05 -10.88
N ILE A 172 -15.73 5.39 -10.52
CA ILE A 172 -16.51 4.65 -9.50
C ILE A 172 -16.83 3.25 -10.00
N ILE A 173 -17.33 3.10 -11.22
CA ILE A 173 -17.65 1.80 -11.81
C ILE A 173 -16.39 0.93 -11.89
N GLY A 174 -15.31 1.49 -12.43
CA GLY A 174 -14.03 0.80 -12.54
C GLY A 174 -13.53 0.34 -11.17
N ALA A 175 -13.51 1.22 -10.16
CA ALA A 175 -13.08 0.86 -8.81
C ALA A 175 -13.89 -0.32 -8.24
N LEU A 176 -15.22 -0.26 -8.29
CA LEU A 176 -16.08 -1.31 -7.74
C LEU A 176 -15.91 -2.65 -8.45
N VAL A 177 -15.78 -2.65 -9.78
CA VAL A 177 -15.63 -3.89 -10.56
C VAL A 177 -14.23 -4.48 -10.38
N PHE A 178 -13.19 -3.67 -10.55
CA PHE A 178 -11.82 -4.20 -10.53
C PHE A 178 -11.32 -4.54 -9.12
N THR A 179 -11.82 -3.87 -8.08
CA THR A 179 -11.52 -4.30 -6.70
C THR A 179 -12.09 -5.68 -6.40
N LEU A 180 -13.31 -5.98 -6.87
CA LEU A 180 -13.89 -7.33 -6.71
C LEU A 180 -13.08 -8.40 -7.43
N LEU A 181 -12.39 -8.06 -8.52
CA LEU A 181 -11.55 -8.99 -9.28
C LEU A 181 -10.15 -9.13 -8.67
N SER A 182 -9.56 -8.04 -8.20
CA SER A 182 -8.17 -8.03 -7.71
C SER A 182 -8.03 -8.43 -6.24
N TYR A 183 -9.02 -8.11 -5.38
CA TYR A 183 -8.95 -8.44 -3.96
C TYR A 183 -8.72 -9.94 -3.70
N PRO A 184 -9.45 -10.88 -4.33
CA PRO A 184 -9.21 -12.30 -4.12
C PRO A 184 -7.81 -12.77 -4.57
N MET A 185 -7.20 -12.09 -5.56
CA MET A 185 -5.88 -12.49 -6.06
C MET A 185 -4.81 -12.38 -4.98
N GLY A 186 -4.85 -11.37 -4.14
CA GLY A 186 -3.85 -11.18 -3.09
C GLY A 186 -4.26 -11.69 -1.71
N ASN A 187 -5.56 -11.81 -1.44
CA ASN A 187 -6.06 -12.16 -0.10
C ASN A 187 -6.52 -13.62 0.03
N LEU A 188 -6.85 -14.29 -1.08
CA LEU A 188 -7.28 -15.70 -1.06
C LEU A 188 -6.29 -16.62 -1.77
N VAL A 189 -5.82 -16.26 -2.97
CA VAL A 189 -4.99 -17.16 -3.78
C VAL A 189 -3.70 -17.57 -3.09
N PRO A 190 -2.95 -16.69 -2.37
CA PRO A 190 -1.72 -17.07 -1.68
C PRO A 190 -1.91 -18.10 -0.55
N GLU A 191 -3.12 -18.25 -0.03
CA GLU A 191 -3.46 -19.31 0.94
C GLU A 191 -3.40 -20.72 0.32
N PHE A 192 -3.49 -20.80 -1.01
CA PHE A 192 -3.52 -22.07 -1.76
C PHE A 192 -2.37 -22.23 -2.75
N VAL A 193 -1.56 -21.18 -2.91
CA VAL A 193 -0.39 -21.15 -3.82
C VAL A 193 0.84 -20.72 -3.04
N PRO A 194 1.84 -21.63 -2.85
CA PRO A 194 2.95 -21.36 -1.95
C PRO A 194 4.06 -20.52 -2.56
N GLY A 195 4.91 -20.01 -1.68
CA GLY A 195 6.20 -19.45 -2.01
C GLY A 195 6.15 -18.34 -3.05
N ALA A 196 7.14 -18.27 -3.93
CA ALA A 196 7.24 -17.23 -4.95
C ALA A 196 6.05 -17.22 -5.93
N ALA A 197 5.40 -18.37 -6.18
CA ALA A 197 4.21 -18.44 -7.00
C ALA A 197 3.02 -17.73 -6.33
N GLY A 198 2.85 -17.89 -5.01
CA GLY A 198 1.88 -17.15 -4.21
C GLY A 198 2.19 -15.65 -4.18
N ALA A 199 3.48 -15.30 -4.07
CA ALA A 199 3.93 -13.92 -4.10
C ALA A 199 3.59 -13.22 -5.44
N ALA A 200 3.62 -13.91 -6.56
CA ALA A 200 3.22 -13.36 -7.84
C ALA A 200 1.74 -12.91 -7.83
N PHE A 201 0.85 -13.67 -7.21
CA PHE A 201 -0.55 -13.26 -7.01
C PHE A 201 -0.70 -12.17 -5.95
N SER A 202 0.04 -12.25 -4.85
CA SER A 202 0.09 -11.19 -3.84
C SER A 202 0.50 -9.85 -4.44
N GLY A 203 1.49 -9.85 -5.33
CA GLY A 203 1.97 -8.66 -6.02
C GLY A 203 0.88 -7.93 -6.78
N LEU A 204 -0.05 -8.66 -7.42
CA LEU A 204 -1.21 -8.05 -8.07
C LEU A 204 -2.03 -7.21 -7.08
N TRP A 205 -2.31 -7.73 -5.89
CA TRP A 205 -3.08 -6.98 -4.90
C TRP A 205 -2.27 -5.89 -4.20
N ILE A 206 -1.01 -6.12 -3.85
CA ILE A 206 -0.17 -5.09 -3.20
C ILE A 206 -0.21 -3.79 -4.01
N HIS A 207 -0.18 -3.88 -5.33
CA HIS A 207 -0.29 -2.72 -6.20
C HIS A 207 -1.74 -2.30 -6.44
N ASP A 208 -2.65 -3.23 -6.69
CA ASP A 208 -4.04 -2.96 -7.06
C ASP A 208 -4.89 -2.46 -5.88
N ALA A 209 -4.49 -2.72 -4.63
CA ALA A 209 -5.10 -2.09 -3.46
C ALA A 209 -5.06 -0.56 -3.56
N VAL A 210 -3.93 -0.03 -4.01
CA VAL A 210 -3.79 1.40 -4.29
C VAL A 210 -4.27 1.74 -5.70
N GLY A 211 -3.95 0.92 -6.70
CA GLY A 211 -4.17 1.19 -8.12
C GLY A 211 -5.62 1.05 -8.59
N LEU A 212 -6.36 0.06 -8.09
CA LEU A 212 -7.72 -0.26 -8.55
C LEU A 212 -8.81 0.01 -7.52
N PHE A 213 -8.46 0.17 -6.23
CA PHE A 213 -9.41 0.55 -5.20
C PHE A 213 -9.24 2.02 -4.79
N VAL A 214 -8.08 2.39 -4.25
CA VAL A 214 -7.88 3.70 -3.63
C VAL A 214 -7.77 4.81 -4.68
N THR A 215 -6.91 4.67 -5.67
CA THR A 215 -6.65 5.70 -6.69
C THR A 215 -7.90 6.06 -7.51
N PRO A 216 -8.67 5.10 -8.04
CA PRO A 216 -9.84 5.45 -8.82
C PRO A 216 -10.91 6.18 -8.01
N LEU A 217 -11.14 5.80 -6.75
CA LEU A 217 -12.10 6.50 -5.90
C LEU A 217 -11.61 7.88 -5.49
N ALA A 218 -10.32 8.04 -5.22
CA ALA A 218 -9.72 9.36 -5.00
C ALA A 218 -9.85 10.26 -6.25
N LEU A 219 -9.57 9.73 -7.45
CA LEU A 219 -9.74 10.46 -8.69
C LEU A 219 -11.22 10.77 -9.00
N ALA A 220 -12.14 9.86 -8.68
CA ALA A 220 -13.59 10.13 -8.78
C ALA A 220 -13.96 11.35 -7.93
N ILE A 221 -13.43 11.45 -6.71
CA ILE A 221 -13.61 12.62 -5.84
C ILE A 221 -13.02 13.87 -6.49
N LEU A 222 -11.78 13.81 -6.96
CA LEU A 222 -11.10 14.98 -7.54
C LEU A 222 -11.81 15.49 -8.78
N TYR A 223 -12.20 14.62 -9.72
CA TYR A 223 -12.96 14.98 -10.91
C TYR A 223 -14.38 15.47 -10.59
N PHE A 224 -14.91 15.17 -9.41
CA PHE A 224 -16.18 15.71 -8.93
C PHE A 224 -16.01 17.04 -8.20
N VAL A 225 -15.12 17.09 -7.20
CA VAL A 225 -14.96 18.24 -6.30
C VAL A 225 -14.38 19.46 -7.03
N VAL A 226 -13.41 19.25 -7.92
CA VAL A 226 -12.74 20.35 -8.63
C VAL A 226 -13.73 21.14 -9.48
N PRO A 227 -14.51 20.57 -10.40
CA PRO A 227 -15.51 21.32 -11.16
C PRO A 227 -16.61 21.90 -10.28
N ALA A 228 -17.12 21.12 -9.31
CA ALA A 228 -18.18 21.57 -8.42
C ALA A 228 -17.78 22.76 -7.53
N SER A 229 -16.50 22.87 -7.17
CA SER A 229 -15.96 23.96 -6.34
C SER A 229 -15.51 25.17 -7.13
N THR A 230 -15.06 24.97 -8.38
CA THR A 230 -14.63 26.08 -9.27
C THR A 230 -15.77 26.67 -10.05
N GLY A 231 -16.89 25.96 -10.18
CA GLY A 231 -17.99 26.32 -11.08
C GLY A 231 -17.63 26.22 -12.56
N LYS A 232 -16.54 25.53 -12.90
CA LYS A 232 -16.04 25.39 -14.28
C LYS A 232 -16.04 23.91 -14.68
N PRO A 233 -16.29 23.60 -15.96
CA PRO A 233 -16.12 22.22 -16.43
C PRO A 233 -14.66 21.78 -16.36
N ILE A 234 -14.43 20.47 -16.39
CA ILE A 234 -13.09 19.93 -16.57
C ILE A 234 -12.46 20.48 -17.85
N PHE A 235 -11.14 20.66 -17.83
CA PHE A 235 -10.42 21.24 -18.96
C PHE A 235 -10.62 20.44 -20.26
N SER A 236 -10.54 19.12 -20.18
CA SER A 236 -10.73 18.23 -21.32
C SER A 236 -11.37 16.91 -20.90
N HIS A 237 -12.55 16.63 -21.43
CA HIS A 237 -13.18 15.31 -21.26
C HIS A 237 -12.38 14.19 -21.92
N PHE A 238 -11.80 14.46 -23.09
CA PHE A 238 -10.93 13.51 -23.79
C PHE A 238 -9.73 13.08 -22.92
N LEU A 239 -9.00 14.04 -22.32
CA LEU A 239 -7.88 13.73 -21.44
C LEU A 239 -8.32 12.98 -20.19
N SER A 240 -9.54 13.26 -19.67
CA SER A 240 -10.04 12.53 -18.50
C SER A 240 -10.35 11.07 -18.83
N MET A 241 -10.89 10.79 -20.02
CA MET A 241 -11.16 9.42 -20.47
C MET A 241 -9.88 8.68 -20.88
N LEU A 242 -8.92 9.36 -21.50
CA LEU A 242 -7.61 8.81 -21.80
C LEU A 242 -6.89 8.42 -20.50
N GLY A 243 -6.95 9.27 -19.47
CA GLY A 243 -6.44 8.97 -18.14
C GLY A 243 -7.13 7.75 -17.50
N PHE A 244 -8.45 7.70 -17.55
CA PHE A 244 -9.22 6.58 -17.02
C PHE A 244 -8.81 5.24 -17.67
N TRP A 245 -8.88 5.16 -18.99
CA TRP A 245 -8.53 3.92 -19.70
C TRP A 245 -7.06 3.54 -19.53
N GLY A 246 -6.16 4.55 -19.60
CA GLY A 246 -4.73 4.31 -19.36
C GLY A 246 -4.46 3.71 -17.99
N LEU A 247 -5.11 4.20 -16.94
CA LEU A 247 -4.98 3.64 -15.60
C LEU A 247 -5.49 2.19 -15.54
N PHE A 248 -6.72 1.94 -16.00
CA PHE A 248 -7.33 0.60 -15.88
C PHE A 248 -6.71 -0.46 -16.80
N PHE A 249 -6.01 -0.08 -17.87
CA PHE A 249 -5.22 -1.00 -18.67
C PHE A 249 -3.83 -1.26 -18.09
N LEU A 250 -3.21 -0.29 -17.40
CA LEU A 250 -1.82 -0.43 -16.96
C LEU A 250 -1.69 -0.90 -15.51
N TYR A 251 -2.59 -0.50 -14.60
CA TYR A 251 -2.49 -0.93 -13.20
C TYR A 251 -2.45 -2.44 -13.01
N PRO A 252 -3.30 -3.26 -13.67
CA PRO A 252 -3.22 -4.72 -13.48
C PRO A 252 -1.90 -5.35 -13.91
N LEU A 253 -1.06 -4.65 -14.66
CA LEU A 253 0.25 -5.14 -15.11
C LEU A 253 1.41 -4.80 -14.16
N ASN A 254 1.20 -3.98 -13.14
CA ASN A 254 2.31 -3.42 -12.37
C ASN A 254 2.74 -4.28 -11.17
N GLY A 255 1.91 -5.18 -10.68
CA GLY A 255 2.06 -5.83 -9.37
C GLY A 255 3.43 -6.47 -9.11
N ILE A 256 4.07 -7.03 -10.12
CA ILE A 256 5.35 -7.73 -9.96
C ILE A 256 6.54 -6.78 -9.74
N HIS A 257 6.38 -5.47 -9.91
CA HIS A 257 7.44 -4.54 -9.56
C HIS A 257 7.76 -4.51 -8.04
N HIS A 258 6.87 -5.04 -7.19
CA HIS A 258 7.14 -5.28 -5.76
C HIS A 258 8.10 -6.44 -5.50
N TYR A 259 8.45 -7.23 -6.53
CA TYR A 259 9.30 -8.42 -6.43
C TYR A 259 10.44 -8.40 -7.46
N ILE A 260 10.96 -7.21 -7.81
CA ILE A 260 12.12 -7.06 -8.69
C ILE A 260 13.34 -7.74 -8.07
N TYR A 261 14.11 -8.44 -8.89
CA TYR A 261 15.24 -9.27 -8.49
C TYR A 261 14.87 -10.51 -7.65
N SER A 262 13.59 -10.87 -7.56
CA SER A 262 13.17 -12.15 -6.97
C SER A 262 13.30 -13.30 -7.98
N VAL A 263 12.93 -14.50 -7.55
CA VAL A 263 12.86 -15.70 -8.40
C VAL A 263 11.68 -15.70 -9.38
N ILE A 264 10.76 -14.74 -9.29
CA ILE A 264 9.63 -14.63 -10.23
C ILE A 264 10.20 -14.38 -11.62
N PRO A 265 9.70 -15.07 -12.69
CA PRO A 265 10.29 -14.97 -14.02
C PRO A 265 10.49 -13.54 -14.52
N MET A 266 11.64 -13.28 -15.14
CA MET A 266 12.04 -11.94 -15.60
C MET A 266 11.02 -11.30 -16.55
N ALA A 267 10.35 -12.10 -17.40
CA ALA A 267 9.31 -11.58 -18.28
C ALA A 267 8.18 -10.88 -17.52
N ALA A 268 7.76 -11.41 -16.36
CA ALA A 268 6.76 -10.79 -15.50
C ALA A 268 7.30 -9.51 -14.83
N GLN A 269 8.55 -9.53 -14.36
CA GLN A 269 9.21 -8.36 -13.78
C GLN A 269 9.34 -7.24 -14.82
N ALA A 270 9.85 -7.53 -16.00
CA ALA A 270 10.02 -6.57 -17.11
C ALA A 270 8.67 -5.97 -17.55
N THR A 271 7.62 -6.79 -17.65
CA THR A 271 6.26 -6.31 -17.95
C THR A 271 5.81 -5.28 -16.93
N ALA A 272 5.98 -5.58 -15.64
CA ALA A 272 5.57 -4.66 -14.56
C ALA A 272 6.39 -3.36 -14.57
N ILE A 273 7.68 -3.41 -14.87
CA ILE A 273 8.54 -2.23 -15.01
C ILE A 273 8.06 -1.33 -16.14
N VAL A 274 7.87 -1.89 -17.33
CA VAL A 274 7.40 -1.13 -18.52
C VAL A 274 6.02 -0.51 -18.25
N ALA A 275 5.10 -1.27 -17.68
CA ALA A 275 3.77 -0.78 -17.32
C ALA A 275 3.84 0.39 -16.32
N SER A 276 4.77 0.34 -15.35
CA SER A 276 4.97 1.40 -14.36
C SER A 276 5.46 2.70 -14.98
N PHE A 277 6.36 2.66 -15.94
CA PHE A 277 6.79 3.85 -16.68
C PHE A 277 5.66 4.44 -17.54
N LEU A 278 4.92 3.59 -18.24
CA LEU A 278 3.75 4.03 -19.03
C LEU A 278 2.67 4.66 -18.13
N LEU A 279 2.46 4.10 -16.95
CA LEU A 279 1.54 4.63 -15.96
C LEU A 279 1.95 6.04 -15.50
N GLY A 280 3.24 6.30 -15.30
CA GLY A 280 3.76 7.63 -15.00
C GLY A 280 3.37 8.67 -16.05
N LEU A 281 3.40 8.32 -17.34
CA LEU A 281 2.93 9.21 -18.42
C LEU A 281 1.42 9.47 -18.35
N VAL A 282 0.63 8.43 -18.06
CA VAL A 282 -0.83 8.58 -17.89
C VAL A 282 -1.16 9.51 -16.73
N VAL A 283 -0.41 9.41 -15.63
CA VAL A 283 -0.62 10.31 -14.47
C VAL A 283 -0.32 11.77 -14.83
N ILE A 284 0.70 12.06 -15.61
CA ILE A 284 0.98 13.42 -16.08
C ILE A 284 -0.24 13.97 -16.84
N ILE A 285 -0.92 13.16 -17.69
CA ILE A 285 -2.13 13.55 -18.39
C ILE A 285 -3.26 13.88 -17.41
N VAL A 286 -3.51 13.00 -16.43
CA VAL A 286 -4.56 13.19 -15.42
C VAL A 286 -4.32 14.43 -14.58
N VAL A 287 -3.10 14.60 -14.08
CA VAL A 287 -2.71 15.76 -13.26
C VAL A 287 -2.82 17.05 -14.05
N SER A 288 -2.30 17.07 -15.29
CA SER A 288 -2.40 18.25 -16.16
C SER A 288 -3.86 18.64 -16.39
N ASN A 289 -4.74 17.69 -16.66
CA ASN A 289 -6.16 17.94 -16.83
C ASN A 289 -6.82 18.53 -15.58
N LEU A 290 -6.54 17.96 -14.39
CA LEU A 290 -7.07 18.45 -13.11
C LEU A 290 -6.50 19.82 -12.74
N MET A 291 -5.21 20.08 -12.93
CA MET A 291 -4.60 21.38 -12.66
C MET A 291 -5.14 22.48 -13.60
N LEU A 292 -5.27 22.19 -14.89
CA LEU A 292 -5.86 23.11 -15.87
C LEU A 292 -7.34 23.38 -15.61
N SER A 293 -8.07 22.42 -15.03
CA SER A 293 -9.47 22.61 -14.58
C SER A 293 -9.59 23.58 -13.41
N GLN A 294 -8.51 23.80 -12.66
CA GLN A 294 -8.45 24.72 -11.51
C GLN A 294 -7.94 26.12 -11.87
N ARG A 295 -7.60 26.39 -13.13
CA ARG A 295 -7.07 27.68 -13.56
C ARG A 295 -7.91 28.87 -13.10
N GLY A 296 -7.27 29.88 -12.52
CA GLY A 296 -7.91 31.06 -11.96
C GLY A 296 -8.42 30.94 -10.53
N SER A 297 -8.22 29.77 -9.87
CA SER A 297 -8.59 29.60 -8.45
C SER A 297 -7.47 30.00 -7.47
N GLY A 298 -6.30 30.41 -8.00
CA GLY A 298 -5.10 30.72 -7.20
C GLY A 298 -4.38 29.48 -6.71
N TRP A 299 -3.15 29.66 -6.21
CA TRP A 299 -2.33 28.57 -5.67
C TRP A 299 -2.90 28.00 -4.37
N ILE A 300 -3.57 28.83 -3.57
CA ILE A 300 -4.24 28.45 -2.33
C ILE A 300 -5.72 28.84 -2.45
N PRO A 301 -6.58 27.93 -2.95
CA PRO A 301 -7.99 28.24 -3.13
C PRO A 301 -8.69 28.64 -1.83
N GLN A 302 -9.63 29.59 -1.89
CA GLN A 302 -10.44 30.00 -0.73
C GLN A 302 -11.41 28.88 -0.30
N ASN A 303 -11.97 28.15 -1.26
CA ASN A 303 -12.80 26.99 -0.96
C ASN A 303 -11.95 25.88 -0.34
N ILE A 304 -12.25 25.50 0.90
CA ILE A 304 -11.43 24.55 1.66
C ILE A 304 -11.42 23.14 1.06
N ALA A 305 -12.55 22.66 0.50
CA ALA A 305 -12.60 21.36 -0.17
C ALA A 305 -11.73 21.36 -1.43
N LEU A 306 -11.77 22.44 -2.23
CA LEU A 306 -10.91 22.62 -3.39
C LEU A 306 -9.42 22.69 -2.98
N ARG A 307 -9.11 23.31 -1.83
CA ARG A 307 -7.75 23.43 -1.34
C ARG A 307 -7.14 22.06 -1.02
N PHE A 308 -7.87 21.21 -0.32
CA PHE A 308 -7.49 19.82 -0.10
C PHE A 308 -7.38 19.03 -1.40
N ALA A 309 -8.34 19.19 -2.32
CA ALA A 309 -8.31 18.54 -3.63
C ALA A 309 -7.08 18.98 -4.45
N SER A 310 -6.74 20.28 -4.46
CA SER A 310 -5.56 20.80 -5.17
C SER A 310 -4.26 20.19 -4.64
N MET A 311 -4.10 20.10 -3.32
CA MET A 311 -2.90 19.52 -2.72
C MET A 311 -2.85 18.01 -2.95
N SER A 312 -3.99 17.32 -2.93
CA SER A 312 -4.09 15.92 -3.33
C SER A 312 -3.54 15.69 -4.75
N VAL A 313 -3.87 16.55 -5.72
CA VAL A 313 -3.34 16.47 -7.10
C VAL A 313 -1.82 16.64 -7.13
N VAL A 314 -1.26 17.55 -6.31
CA VAL A 314 0.19 17.72 -6.19
C VAL A 314 0.85 16.47 -5.64
N PHE A 315 0.32 15.90 -4.55
CA PHE A 315 0.83 14.66 -3.97
C PHE A 315 0.69 13.48 -4.94
N TYR A 316 -0.39 13.42 -5.73
CA TYR A 316 -0.59 12.40 -6.75
C TYR A 316 0.49 12.45 -7.83
N LEU A 317 0.86 13.63 -8.29
CA LEU A 317 1.97 13.79 -9.24
C LEU A 317 3.28 13.23 -8.66
N ILE A 318 3.62 13.68 -7.44
CA ILE A 318 4.91 13.33 -6.82
C ILE A 318 4.98 11.82 -6.55
N VAL A 319 3.93 11.23 -5.97
CA VAL A 319 3.91 9.80 -5.64
C VAL A 319 3.99 8.92 -6.89
N SER A 320 3.33 9.32 -7.96
CA SER A 320 3.33 8.51 -9.19
C SER A 320 4.66 8.57 -9.94
N LEU A 321 5.31 9.73 -9.98
CA LEU A 321 6.66 9.85 -10.52
C LEU A 321 7.67 9.07 -9.66
N GLN A 322 7.53 9.15 -8.33
CA GLN A 322 8.34 8.37 -7.40
C GLN A 322 8.13 6.86 -7.60
N GLY A 323 6.88 6.41 -7.80
CA GLY A 323 6.54 5.01 -8.06
C GLY A 323 7.12 4.48 -9.37
N SER A 324 7.06 5.27 -10.45
CA SER A 324 7.70 4.92 -11.72
C SER A 324 9.22 4.78 -11.56
N LEU A 325 9.85 5.69 -10.80
CA LEU A 325 11.29 5.63 -10.52
C LEU A 325 11.66 4.39 -9.70
N GLN A 326 10.85 4.00 -8.72
CA GLN A 326 11.07 2.79 -7.91
C GLN A 326 11.01 1.50 -8.74
N ALA A 327 10.26 1.50 -9.85
CA ALA A 327 10.19 0.37 -10.76
C ALA A 327 11.44 0.25 -11.67
N ASP A 328 12.28 1.29 -11.76
CA ASP A 328 13.57 1.18 -12.46
C ASP A 328 14.48 0.20 -11.72
N MET A 329 15.07 -0.75 -12.45
CA MET A 329 15.87 -1.82 -11.85
C MET A 329 17.08 -1.27 -11.08
N ALA A 330 17.81 -0.32 -11.66
CA ALA A 330 19.01 0.23 -11.02
C ALA A 330 18.66 1.01 -9.75
N PHE A 331 17.58 1.80 -9.79
CA PHE A 331 17.10 2.53 -8.62
C PHE A 331 16.48 1.60 -7.58
N SER A 332 15.67 0.63 -8.01
CA SER A 332 15.02 -0.37 -7.14
C SER A 332 16.04 -1.18 -6.33
N GLN A 333 17.19 -1.52 -6.93
CA GLN A 333 18.26 -2.23 -6.22
C GLN A 333 18.69 -1.49 -4.94
N ALA A 334 18.74 -0.16 -5.00
CA ALA A 334 19.14 0.67 -3.87
C ALA A 334 18.02 0.87 -2.84
N VAL A 335 16.80 1.14 -3.30
CA VAL A 335 15.73 1.63 -2.43
C VAL A 335 14.72 0.58 -2.01
N HIS A 336 14.62 -0.54 -2.72
CA HIS A 336 13.68 -1.59 -2.39
C HIS A 336 13.98 -2.16 -1.00
N PHE A 337 12.93 -2.41 -0.21
CA PHE A 337 12.96 -2.82 1.20
C PHE A 337 13.36 -1.74 2.21
N THR A 338 13.74 -0.53 1.77
CA THR A 338 14.13 0.58 2.66
C THR A 338 12.95 1.44 3.11
N ASP A 339 13.23 2.44 3.96
CA ASP A 339 12.23 3.44 4.36
C ASP A 339 11.75 4.34 3.20
N PHE A 340 12.42 4.32 2.05
CA PHE A 340 11.94 4.96 0.83
C PHE A 340 10.54 4.44 0.43
N ILE A 341 10.35 3.12 0.50
CA ILE A 341 9.04 2.48 0.20
C ILE A 341 7.99 2.93 1.21
N ILE A 342 8.37 3.10 2.47
CA ILE A 342 7.45 3.58 3.50
C ILE A 342 7.08 5.04 3.27
N GLY A 343 8.04 5.89 2.86
CA GLY A 343 7.79 7.26 2.44
C GLY A 343 6.82 7.34 1.26
N HIS A 344 7.03 6.49 0.25
CA HIS A 344 6.15 6.35 -0.91
C HIS A 344 4.72 5.94 -0.50
N SER A 345 4.58 4.92 0.34
CA SER A 345 3.26 4.44 0.82
C SER A 345 2.52 5.52 1.60
N HIS A 346 3.22 6.28 2.46
CA HIS A 346 2.62 7.42 3.18
C HIS A 346 2.24 8.56 2.23
N LEU A 347 3.04 8.84 1.20
CA LEU A 347 2.67 9.85 0.20
C LEU A 347 1.42 9.43 -0.59
N ALA A 348 1.27 8.15 -0.93
CA ALA A 348 0.10 7.61 -1.60
C ALA A 348 -1.16 7.67 -0.73
N MET A 349 -1.07 7.09 0.48
CA MET A 349 -2.24 6.89 1.34
C MET A 349 -2.57 8.13 2.17
N LEU A 350 -1.56 8.77 2.74
CA LEU A 350 -1.71 9.90 3.65
C LEU A 350 -1.71 11.24 2.89
N GLY A 351 -0.84 11.39 1.88
CA GLY A 351 -0.81 12.59 1.04
C GLY A 351 -1.95 12.61 0.02
N PHE A 352 -1.88 11.75 -1.00
CA PHE A 352 -2.83 11.78 -2.12
C PHE A 352 -4.24 11.36 -1.70
N ALA A 353 -4.41 10.12 -1.26
CA ALA A 353 -5.74 9.55 -1.05
C ALA A 353 -6.50 10.20 0.13
N THR A 354 -5.79 10.49 1.23
CA THR A 354 -6.42 11.12 2.40
C THR A 354 -6.84 12.56 2.11
N PHE A 355 -6.05 13.34 1.38
CA PHE A 355 -6.46 14.69 0.99
C PHE A 355 -7.66 14.66 0.04
N ALA A 356 -7.72 13.73 -0.90
CA ALA A 356 -8.92 13.52 -1.72
C ALA A 356 -10.13 13.11 -0.87
N GLY A 357 -9.95 12.14 0.05
CA GLY A 357 -11.01 11.69 0.96
C GLY A 357 -11.56 12.82 1.83
N ILE A 358 -10.68 13.63 2.44
CA ILE A 358 -11.08 14.82 3.22
C ILE A 358 -11.83 15.82 2.32
N ALA A 359 -11.33 16.10 1.11
CA ALA A 359 -12.01 17.00 0.16
C ALA A 359 -13.41 16.50 -0.17
N GLY A 360 -13.58 15.19 -0.44
CA GLY A 360 -14.87 14.57 -0.72
C GLY A 360 -15.84 14.65 0.46
N VAL A 361 -15.37 14.31 1.68
CA VAL A 361 -16.19 14.37 2.90
C VAL A 361 -16.60 15.82 3.22
N ILE A 362 -15.67 16.78 3.19
CA ILE A 362 -15.98 18.20 3.43
C ILE A 362 -17.00 18.70 2.41
N HIS A 363 -16.79 18.41 1.12
CA HIS A 363 -17.68 18.84 0.06
C HIS A 363 -19.10 18.26 0.24
N ALA A 364 -19.19 16.96 0.53
CA ALA A 364 -20.48 16.31 0.77
C ALA A 364 -21.16 16.86 2.03
N TRP A 365 -20.43 16.96 3.13
CA TRP A 365 -20.94 17.42 4.42
C TRP A 365 -21.57 18.82 4.35
N GLN A 366 -20.89 19.77 3.67
CA GLN A 366 -21.40 21.14 3.49
C GLN A 366 -22.74 21.23 2.74
N LYS A 367 -23.09 20.19 1.99
CA LYS A 367 -24.32 20.15 1.17
C LYS A 367 -25.46 19.38 1.84
N LEU A 368 -25.21 18.76 3.00
CA LEU A 368 -26.25 18.08 3.73
C LEU A 368 -27.15 19.07 4.50
N PRO A 369 -28.45 18.75 4.68
CA PRO A 369 -29.34 19.54 5.53
C PRO A 369 -28.78 19.67 6.95
N ASP A 370 -28.97 20.80 7.60
CA ASP A 370 -28.56 21.06 8.99
C ASP A 370 -27.10 20.76 9.31
N SER A 371 -26.22 20.86 8.32
CA SER A 371 -24.79 20.64 8.46
C SER A 371 -24.02 21.95 8.33
N SER A 372 -23.06 22.13 9.18
CA SER A 372 -22.11 23.25 9.13
C SER A 372 -20.71 22.74 9.47
N LEU A 373 -19.70 23.52 9.16
CA LEU A 373 -18.30 23.20 9.37
C LEU A 373 -17.57 24.35 10.07
N ASN A 374 -16.69 24.01 10.99
CA ASN A 374 -15.79 24.99 11.55
C ASN A 374 -14.61 25.23 10.58
N LEU A 375 -14.74 26.30 9.77
CA LEU A 375 -13.76 26.63 8.72
C LEU A 375 -12.37 26.99 9.28
N ARG A 376 -12.29 27.57 10.50
CA ARG A 376 -11.00 27.84 11.14
C ARG A 376 -10.26 26.56 11.47
N ALA A 377 -10.97 25.59 12.04
CA ALA A 377 -10.38 24.30 12.35
C ALA A 377 -9.88 23.59 11.09
N LEU A 378 -10.64 23.65 9.99
CA LEU A 378 -10.24 23.10 8.71
C LEU A 378 -9.03 23.82 8.10
N ASP A 379 -8.93 25.13 8.25
CA ASP A 379 -7.79 25.91 7.76
C ASP A 379 -6.50 25.51 8.49
N TRP A 380 -6.52 25.43 9.82
CA TRP A 380 -5.41 24.91 10.62
C TRP A 380 -5.07 23.47 10.28
N SER A 381 -6.08 22.62 10.15
CA SER A 381 -5.90 21.22 9.76
C SER A 381 -5.16 21.09 8.42
N TYR A 382 -5.55 21.87 7.40
CA TYR A 382 -4.90 21.85 6.11
C TYR A 382 -3.39 22.12 6.20
N TRP A 383 -2.98 23.14 6.95
CA TRP A 383 -1.58 23.48 7.10
C TRP A 383 -0.80 22.46 7.93
N LEU A 384 -1.37 21.99 9.03
CA LEU A 384 -0.75 20.97 9.87
C LEU A 384 -0.54 19.66 9.10
N LEU A 385 -1.54 19.22 8.34
CA LEU A 385 -1.45 18.02 7.51
C LEU A 385 -0.45 18.22 6.36
N THR A 386 -0.53 19.32 5.63
CA THR A 386 0.38 19.59 4.50
C THR A 386 1.83 19.61 4.94
N ILE A 387 2.16 20.35 5.99
CA ILE A 387 3.52 20.48 6.49
C ILE A 387 4.00 19.16 7.12
N GLY A 388 3.17 18.57 8.00
CA GLY A 388 3.55 17.35 8.71
C GLY A 388 3.79 16.18 7.77
N ILE A 389 2.93 15.98 6.76
CA ILE A 389 3.07 14.92 5.77
C ILE A 389 4.28 15.19 4.86
N THR A 390 4.48 16.43 4.42
CA THR A 390 5.65 16.77 3.58
C THR A 390 6.95 16.49 4.32
N VAL A 391 7.06 16.89 5.60
CA VAL A 391 8.23 16.59 6.43
C VAL A 391 8.43 15.09 6.56
N MET A 392 7.38 14.33 6.90
CA MET A 392 7.44 12.88 7.05
C MET A 392 7.90 12.17 5.78
N VAL A 393 7.35 12.55 4.64
CA VAL A 393 7.65 11.90 3.35
C VAL A 393 9.08 12.22 2.89
N VAL A 394 9.50 13.46 3.01
CA VAL A 394 10.89 13.86 2.68
C VAL A 394 11.88 13.13 3.58
N ASP A 395 11.61 13.09 4.88
CA ASP A 395 12.44 12.40 5.87
C ASP A 395 12.58 10.91 5.56
N LEU A 396 11.47 10.20 5.34
CA LEU A 396 11.48 8.77 5.02
C LEU A 396 12.14 8.47 3.66
N THR A 397 11.98 9.37 2.69
CA THR A 397 12.65 9.26 1.38
C THR A 397 14.17 9.33 1.57
N LEU A 398 14.65 10.30 2.35
CA LEU A 398 16.08 10.46 2.67
C LEU A 398 16.61 9.29 3.51
N ALA A 399 15.85 8.86 4.52
CA ALA A 399 16.18 7.67 5.32
C ALA A 399 16.38 6.43 4.43
N GLY A 400 15.48 6.22 3.49
CA GLY A 400 15.57 5.08 2.58
C GLY A 400 16.76 5.13 1.64
N LEU A 401 17.13 6.32 1.14
CA LEU A 401 18.34 6.50 0.35
C LEU A 401 19.61 6.19 1.17
N VAL A 402 19.67 6.69 2.42
CA VAL A 402 20.77 6.39 3.34
C VAL A 402 20.85 4.89 3.64
N GLN A 403 19.73 4.22 3.92
CA GLN A 403 19.70 2.77 4.13
C GLN A 403 20.21 2.00 2.91
N GLY A 404 19.70 2.34 1.72
CA GLY A 404 20.11 1.71 0.47
C GLY A 404 21.60 1.85 0.22
N GLU A 405 22.14 3.00 0.58
CA GLU A 405 23.56 3.27 0.51
C GLU A 405 24.37 2.29 1.38
N TYR A 406 24.01 2.10 2.65
CA TYR A 406 24.67 1.14 3.53
C TYR A 406 24.50 -0.31 3.06
N TRP A 407 23.33 -0.67 2.54
CA TRP A 407 23.06 -2.06 2.15
C TRP A 407 23.77 -2.49 0.87
N GLN A 408 24.04 -1.57 -0.03
CA GLN A 408 24.83 -1.86 -1.24
C GLN A 408 26.35 -1.98 -0.95
N GLY A 409 26.80 -1.46 0.18
CA GLY A 409 28.19 -1.57 0.62
C GLY A 409 28.43 -2.81 1.46
N THR A 410 29.65 -2.96 1.95
CA THR A 410 30.10 -4.02 2.89
C THR A 410 30.03 -3.61 4.36
N ALA A 411 29.46 -2.43 4.67
CA ALA A 411 29.36 -1.94 6.03
C ALA A 411 28.50 -2.88 6.90
N PRO A 412 28.79 -3.00 8.20
CA PRO A 412 27.98 -3.77 9.14
C PRO A 412 26.51 -3.36 9.08
N TRP A 413 25.61 -4.34 9.24
CA TRP A 413 24.17 -4.08 9.15
C TRP A 413 23.69 -3.01 10.16
N LEU A 414 24.23 -3.04 11.37
CA LEU A 414 23.90 -2.11 12.43
C LEU A 414 24.27 -0.65 12.12
N ASP A 415 25.20 -0.40 11.23
CA ASP A 415 25.54 0.97 10.83
C ASP A 415 24.39 1.63 10.06
N SER A 416 23.63 0.86 9.26
CA SER A 416 22.42 1.36 8.62
C SER A 416 21.34 1.71 9.65
N VAL A 417 21.21 0.92 10.73
CA VAL A 417 20.27 1.19 11.83
C VAL A 417 20.66 2.49 12.56
N ARG A 418 21.95 2.65 12.88
CA ARG A 418 22.45 3.89 13.50
C ARG A 418 22.23 5.12 12.63
N ALA A 419 22.53 5.01 11.34
CA ALA A 419 22.36 6.11 10.38
C ALA A 419 20.89 6.48 10.19
N SER A 420 19.96 5.53 10.35
CA SER A 420 18.51 5.74 10.21
C SER A 420 17.86 6.33 11.47
N SER A 421 18.47 6.19 12.64
CA SER A 421 17.88 6.60 13.93
C SER A 421 17.42 8.07 13.97
N PRO A 422 18.17 9.08 13.47
CA PRO A 422 17.71 10.46 13.45
C PRO A 422 16.44 10.67 12.61
N TYR A 423 16.32 9.97 11.49
CA TYR A 423 15.17 10.04 10.61
C TYR A 423 13.92 9.44 11.28
N TRP A 424 14.05 8.33 11.99
CA TRP A 424 12.93 7.74 12.74
C TRP A 424 12.40 8.68 13.83
N LEU A 425 13.29 9.50 14.44
CA LEU A 425 12.86 10.55 15.37
C LEU A 425 12.05 11.63 14.65
N VAL A 426 12.54 12.14 13.50
CA VAL A 426 11.83 13.16 12.71
C VAL A 426 10.48 12.62 12.23
N ARG A 427 10.41 11.38 11.72
CA ARG A 427 9.16 10.68 11.37
C ARG A 427 8.17 10.70 12.54
N SER A 428 8.63 10.34 13.74
CA SER A 428 7.76 10.28 14.92
C SER A 428 7.30 11.66 15.38
N LEU A 429 8.15 12.68 15.28
CA LEU A 429 7.78 14.06 15.60
C LEU A 429 6.81 14.63 14.57
N SER A 430 6.96 14.30 13.29
CA SER A 430 6.04 14.74 12.23
C SER A 430 4.63 14.17 12.38
N ALA A 431 4.47 13.05 13.09
CA ALA A 431 3.14 12.50 13.42
C ALA A 431 2.32 13.42 14.34
N ILE A 432 2.94 14.30 15.10
CA ILE A 432 2.24 15.24 16.01
C ILE A 432 1.35 16.21 15.20
N PRO A 433 1.88 17.05 14.28
CA PRO A 433 1.03 17.93 13.48
C PRO A 433 0.04 17.17 12.61
N VAL A 434 0.40 15.99 12.10
CA VAL A 434 -0.51 15.12 11.31
C VAL A 434 -1.70 14.69 12.16
N THR A 435 -1.48 14.19 13.36
CA THR A 435 -2.56 13.76 14.28
C THR A 435 -3.45 14.94 14.70
N LEU A 436 -2.85 16.07 15.07
CA LEU A 436 -3.60 17.28 15.39
C LEU A 436 -4.45 17.76 14.21
N GLY A 437 -3.92 17.68 12.99
CA GLY A 437 -4.66 17.97 11.78
C GLY A 437 -5.89 17.10 11.62
N PHE A 438 -5.80 15.80 11.82
CA PHE A 438 -6.97 14.90 11.77
C PHE A 438 -7.98 15.15 12.87
N VAL A 439 -7.52 15.38 14.10
CA VAL A 439 -8.40 15.77 15.21
C VAL A 439 -9.17 17.04 14.87
N LEU A 440 -8.52 18.03 14.25
CA LEU A 440 -9.18 19.28 13.85
C LEU A 440 -10.19 19.08 12.72
N VAL A 441 -9.95 18.17 11.74
CA VAL A 441 -11.00 17.84 10.74
C VAL A 441 -12.19 17.21 11.43
N PHE A 442 -11.96 16.22 12.29
CA PHE A 442 -13.06 15.55 13.01
C PHE A 442 -13.82 16.53 13.91
N TYR A 443 -13.11 17.38 14.65
CA TYR A 443 -13.70 18.46 15.43
C TYR A 443 -14.55 19.41 14.57
N ALA A 444 -14.06 19.77 13.38
CA ALA A 444 -14.77 20.68 12.49
C ALA A 444 -16.12 20.12 11.99
N LEU A 445 -16.21 18.79 11.80
CA LEU A 445 -17.47 18.12 11.45
C LEU A 445 -18.47 18.15 12.62
N LEU A 446 -17.98 18.05 13.87
CA LEU A 446 -18.81 17.95 15.08
C LEU A 446 -19.22 19.31 15.64
N SER A 447 -18.38 20.34 15.50
CA SER A 447 -18.50 21.64 16.16
C SER A 447 -18.98 22.79 15.25
N GLY A 448 -19.43 22.48 14.04
CA GLY A 448 -19.96 23.50 13.16
C GLY A 448 -21.19 24.19 13.79
N GLU A 449 -21.16 25.51 13.93
CA GLU A 449 -22.31 26.29 14.40
C GLU A 449 -23.46 26.14 13.40
N ARG A 450 -24.64 25.77 13.88
CA ARG A 450 -25.85 25.75 13.07
C ARG A 450 -26.17 27.20 12.70
N THR A 451 -25.78 27.63 11.54
CA THR A 451 -26.30 28.88 10.98
C THR A 451 -27.79 28.68 10.74
N THR A 452 -28.61 29.32 11.56
CA THR A 452 -30.02 29.56 11.22
C THR A 452 -30.04 30.13 9.82
N ALA A 453 -30.69 29.46 8.89
CA ALA A 453 -30.72 29.80 7.48
C ALA A 453 -31.07 31.27 7.31
N SER A 454 -30.09 32.13 7.08
CA SER A 454 -30.30 33.41 6.44
C SER A 454 -30.66 33.09 4.98
N ASN A 455 -31.83 33.45 4.58
CA ASN A 455 -32.29 33.45 3.20
C ASN A 455 -31.33 34.29 2.32
N GLY A 456 -30.29 33.66 1.81
CA GLY A 456 -29.30 34.36 1.03
C GLY A 456 -28.47 33.39 0.19
N THR A 457 -28.80 33.36 -1.06
CA THR A 457 -28.09 32.67 -2.15
C THR A 457 -28.06 31.12 -2.01
N GLN A 458 -29.11 30.50 -2.57
CA GLN A 458 -28.93 29.21 -3.25
C GLN A 458 -27.73 29.38 -4.20
N GLY A 459 -26.56 28.93 -3.73
CA GLY A 459 -25.41 28.74 -4.58
C GLY A 459 -25.88 27.86 -5.73
N SER A 460 -25.88 28.41 -6.91
CA SER A 460 -26.13 27.73 -8.16
C SER A 460 -25.50 26.34 -8.05
N SER A 461 -26.33 25.28 -8.01
CA SER A 461 -25.87 23.93 -8.33
C SER A 461 -25.18 24.11 -9.69
N ALA A 462 -23.84 24.12 -9.66
CA ALA A 462 -23.07 24.14 -10.88
C ALA A 462 -23.65 23.02 -11.73
N ASN A 463 -24.23 23.37 -12.83
CA ASN A 463 -24.80 22.43 -13.77
C ASN A 463 -23.65 21.59 -14.30
N LEU A 464 -23.33 20.47 -13.58
CA LEU A 464 -22.44 19.43 -14.10
C LEU A 464 -23.03 18.84 -15.41
N ASN A 465 -24.29 19.16 -15.71
CA ASN A 465 -25.01 18.79 -16.91
C ASN A 465 -24.80 19.76 -18.10
N HIS A 466 -23.93 20.77 -17.99
CA HIS A 466 -23.80 21.74 -19.07
C HIS A 466 -23.15 21.22 -20.37
N GLU A 467 -22.59 19.99 -20.34
CA GLU A 467 -22.21 19.31 -21.59
C GLU A 467 -23.27 18.31 -22.09
N SER A 468 -24.29 17.97 -21.31
CA SER A 468 -25.36 17.05 -21.74
C SER A 468 -26.44 17.68 -22.56
N ASN A 469 -26.41 18.99 -22.81
CA ASN A 469 -27.35 19.67 -23.74
C ASN A 469 -26.97 19.58 -25.22
N ALA A 470 -25.92 18.86 -25.57
CA ALA A 470 -25.80 18.33 -26.91
C ALA A 470 -26.72 17.09 -26.99
N THR A 471 -27.96 17.31 -27.33
CA THR A 471 -28.96 16.29 -27.65
C THR A 471 -28.63 15.47 -28.91
N THR A 472 -27.39 15.41 -29.30
CA THR A 472 -26.86 14.38 -30.19
C THR A 472 -26.34 13.26 -29.33
N GLY A 473 -27.17 12.25 -29.10
CA GLY A 473 -26.70 10.98 -28.49
C GLY A 473 -25.37 10.60 -29.12
N LEU A 474 -24.44 10.02 -28.31
CA LEU A 474 -23.15 9.52 -28.80
C LEU A 474 -23.37 8.83 -30.15
N SER A 475 -22.54 9.14 -31.14
CA SER A 475 -22.60 8.42 -32.40
C SER A 475 -22.54 6.92 -32.13
N PRO A 476 -23.24 6.09 -32.92
CA PRO A 476 -23.18 4.64 -32.73
C PRO A 476 -21.74 4.09 -32.64
N ALA A 477 -20.81 4.72 -33.37
CA ALA A 477 -19.39 4.41 -33.34
C ALA A 477 -18.75 4.67 -31.95
N LEU A 478 -19.05 5.80 -31.33
CA LEU A 478 -18.51 6.15 -30.02
C LEU A 478 -19.10 5.27 -28.89
N ARG A 479 -20.40 4.94 -28.99
CA ARG A 479 -21.06 3.99 -28.08
C ARG A 479 -20.41 2.61 -28.19
N MET A 480 -20.18 2.14 -29.41
CA MET A 480 -19.48 0.88 -29.67
C MET A 480 -18.05 0.91 -29.11
N SER A 481 -17.33 2.04 -29.27
CA SER A 481 -15.97 2.19 -28.72
C SER A 481 -15.93 2.05 -27.20
N TYR A 482 -16.84 2.67 -26.46
CA TYR A 482 -16.91 2.52 -25.00
C TYR A 482 -17.28 1.08 -24.58
N THR A 483 -18.19 0.43 -25.29
CA THR A 483 -18.54 -0.96 -25.03
C THR A 483 -17.34 -1.88 -25.25
N VAL A 484 -16.66 -1.72 -26.39
CA VAL A 484 -15.46 -2.50 -26.73
C VAL A 484 -14.35 -2.26 -25.69
N ALA A 485 -14.11 -0.99 -25.31
CA ALA A 485 -13.09 -0.68 -24.30
C ALA A 485 -13.44 -1.29 -22.93
N SER A 486 -14.73 -1.30 -22.53
CA SER A 486 -15.15 -1.92 -21.25
C SER A 486 -14.94 -3.44 -21.24
N VAL A 487 -15.32 -4.12 -22.33
CA VAL A 487 -15.09 -5.55 -22.49
C VAL A 487 -13.59 -5.86 -22.57
N ALA A 488 -12.84 -5.05 -23.32
CA ALA A 488 -11.40 -5.17 -23.45
C ALA A 488 -10.70 -4.96 -22.09
N GLY A 489 -11.17 -4.02 -21.26
CA GLY A 489 -10.61 -3.78 -19.92
C GLY A 489 -10.70 -5.03 -19.02
N ILE A 490 -11.86 -5.69 -18.98
CA ILE A 490 -12.01 -6.94 -18.23
C ILE A 490 -11.13 -8.05 -18.83
N GLY A 491 -11.13 -8.18 -20.16
CA GLY A 491 -10.28 -9.16 -20.86
C GLY A 491 -8.79 -8.90 -20.58
N PHE A 492 -8.39 -7.64 -20.51
CA PHE A 492 -7.03 -7.26 -20.21
C PHE A 492 -6.63 -7.54 -18.75
N PHE A 493 -7.55 -7.36 -17.81
CA PHE A 493 -7.33 -7.79 -16.42
C PHE A 493 -7.09 -9.31 -16.34
N ILE A 494 -7.92 -10.11 -17.02
CA ILE A 494 -7.74 -11.58 -17.08
C ILE A 494 -6.39 -11.93 -17.71
N PHE A 495 -6.01 -11.22 -18.79
CA PHE A 495 -4.70 -11.35 -19.41
C PHE A 495 -3.57 -11.02 -18.44
N SER A 496 -3.71 -9.95 -17.65
CA SER A 496 -2.71 -9.54 -16.65
C SER A 496 -2.54 -10.59 -15.55
N VAL A 497 -3.63 -11.14 -15.02
CA VAL A 497 -3.59 -12.26 -14.06
C VAL A 497 -2.91 -13.48 -14.68
N SER A 498 -3.18 -13.76 -15.96
CA SER A 498 -2.53 -14.88 -16.66
C SER A 498 -1.03 -14.65 -16.80
N LEU A 499 -0.62 -13.47 -17.26
CA LEU A 499 0.77 -13.11 -17.52
C LEU A 499 1.60 -12.97 -16.23
N LEU A 500 1.04 -12.40 -15.18
CA LEU A 500 1.77 -12.06 -13.95
C LEU A 500 1.54 -13.06 -12.80
N GLY A 501 0.52 -13.89 -12.88
CA GLY A 501 0.19 -14.89 -11.85
C GLY A 501 0.29 -16.33 -12.39
N VAL A 502 -0.53 -16.69 -13.39
CA VAL A 502 -0.66 -18.08 -13.84
C VAL A 502 0.60 -18.60 -14.54
N ILE A 503 1.15 -17.84 -15.50
CA ILE A 503 2.38 -18.22 -16.20
C ILE A 503 3.57 -18.29 -15.25
N PRO A 504 3.85 -17.29 -14.38
CA PRO A 504 4.89 -17.42 -13.37
C PRO A 504 4.73 -18.64 -12.47
N ARG A 505 3.50 -18.95 -12.03
CA ARG A 505 3.23 -20.16 -11.24
C ARG A 505 3.65 -21.44 -11.99
N GLN A 506 3.29 -21.55 -13.26
CA GLN A 506 3.66 -22.72 -14.07
C GLN A 506 5.19 -22.84 -14.20
N THR A 507 5.87 -21.75 -14.60
CA THR A 507 7.33 -21.72 -14.74
C THR A 507 8.04 -22.07 -13.42
N LEU A 508 7.61 -21.46 -12.30
CA LEU A 508 8.18 -21.74 -10.98
C LEU A 508 7.91 -23.18 -10.52
N SER A 509 6.77 -23.76 -10.89
CA SER A 509 6.47 -25.17 -10.61
C SER A 509 7.35 -26.11 -11.41
N GLU A 510 7.57 -25.85 -12.69
CA GLU A 510 8.46 -26.61 -13.56
C GLU A 510 9.92 -26.52 -13.08
N GLU A 511 10.38 -25.31 -12.73
CA GLU A 511 11.71 -25.09 -12.15
C GLU A 511 11.86 -25.83 -10.81
N THR A 512 10.86 -25.78 -9.95
CA THR A 512 10.85 -26.51 -8.68
C THR A 512 10.97 -28.01 -8.90
N LEU A 513 10.23 -28.58 -9.85
CA LEU A 513 10.32 -30.01 -10.19
C LEU A 513 11.69 -30.40 -10.74
N ALA A 514 12.31 -29.52 -11.53
CA ALA A 514 13.61 -29.77 -12.14
C ALA A 514 14.79 -29.61 -11.19
N LEU A 515 14.73 -28.67 -10.27
CA LEU A 515 15.89 -28.20 -9.47
C LEU A 515 15.80 -28.50 -8.00
N ALA A 516 14.62 -28.88 -7.47
CA ALA A 516 14.51 -29.22 -6.05
C ALA A 516 15.35 -30.44 -5.69
N PRO A 517 16.06 -30.42 -4.56
CA PRO A 517 16.98 -31.50 -4.17
C PRO A 517 16.28 -32.81 -3.81
N GLY A 518 14.97 -32.81 -3.73
CA GLY A 518 14.14 -33.97 -3.39
C GLY A 518 12.70 -33.58 -3.08
N PRO A 519 11.90 -34.46 -2.47
CA PRO A 519 10.57 -34.14 -1.98
C PRO A 519 10.62 -32.96 -1.00
N ALA A 520 9.55 -32.15 -0.96
CA ALA A 520 9.44 -31.08 0.03
C ALA A 520 9.55 -31.66 1.45
N LEU A 521 10.37 -31.07 2.29
CA LEU A 521 10.40 -31.40 3.71
C LEU A 521 9.15 -30.79 4.34
N SER A 522 8.27 -31.63 4.86
CA SER A 522 7.14 -31.15 5.65
C SER A 522 7.64 -30.51 6.94
N LEU A 523 7.03 -29.40 7.31
CA LEU A 523 7.23 -28.83 8.62
C LEU A 523 6.67 -29.78 9.69
N SER A 524 7.38 -29.92 10.80
CA SER A 524 6.82 -30.56 11.98
C SER A 524 5.70 -29.71 12.58
N PRO A 525 4.80 -30.28 13.41
CA PRO A 525 3.77 -29.49 14.06
C PRO A 525 4.27 -28.31 14.91
N ALA A 526 5.50 -28.39 15.41
CA ALA A 526 6.14 -27.28 16.14
C ALA A 526 6.59 -26.18 15.17
N GLU A 527 7.20 -26.55 14.06
CA GLU A 527 7.63 -25.60 13.01
C GLU A 527 6.44 -24.92 12.34
N GLU A 528 5.33 -25.63 12.09
CA GLU A 528 4.08 -25.01 11.58
C GLU A 528 3.55 -23.94 12.53
N ARG A 529 3.44 -24.25 13.82
CA ARG A 529 3.01 -23.25 14.80
C ARG A 529 4.02 -22.11 14.93
N GLY A 530 5.30 -22.40 14.82
CA GLY A 530 6.37 -21.39 14.81
C GLY A 530 6.25 -20.45 13.61
N ARG A 531 5.88 -20.98 12.44
CA ARG A 531 5.58 -20.23 11.24
C ARG A 531 4.37 -19.30 11.45
N ASP A 532 3.32 -19.79 12.07
CA ASP A 532 2.15 -18.97 12.40
C ASP A 532 2.49 -17.85 13.39
N ILE A 533 3.38 -18.12 14.36
CA ILE A 533 3.90 -17.11 15.29
C ILE A 533 4.73 -16.07 14.52
N TYR A 534 5.61 -16.48 13.61
CA TYR A 534 6.39 -15.59 12.76
C TYR A 534 5.49 -14.67 11.93
N ALA A 535 4.41 -15.20 11.35
CA ALA A 535 3.41 -14.44 10.61
C ALA A 535 2.69 -13.43 11.51
N ARG A 536 2.12 -13.88 12.63
CA ARG A 536 1.31 -13.05 13.52
C ARG A 536 2.08 -11.91 14.19
N GLU A 537 3.38 -12.11 14.46
CA GLU A 537 4.23 -11.09 15.07
C GLU A 537 4.85 -10.13 14.04
N GLY A 538 4.56 -10.34 12.75
CA GLY A 538 4.99 -9.45 11.67
C GLY A 538 6.48 -9.47 11.39
N CYS A 539 7.16 -10.59 11.65
CA CYS A 539 8.60 -10.73 11.44
C CYS A 539 8.99 -10.46 9.97
N SER A 540 8.16 -10.87 9.01
CA SER A 540 8.34 -10.65 7.56
C SER A 540 8.35 -9.17 7.15
N TYR A 541 7.92 -8.25 8.02
CA TYR A 541 7.94 -6.81 7.76
C TYR A 541 9.22 -6.10 8.22
N CYS A 542 10.10 -6.83 8.90
CA CYS A 542 11.44 -6.35 9.24
C CYS A 542 12.52 -7.25 8.64
N HIS A 543 12.18 -8.50 8.31
CA HIS A 543 13.07 -9.53 7.79
C HIS A 543 12.46 -10.14 6.52
N THR A 544 13.18 -10.12 5.43
CA THR A 544 12.81 -10.88 4.24
C THR A 544 13.22 -12.35 4.39
N GLN A 545 12.56 -13.23 3.64
CA GLN A 545 12.98 -14.62 3.42
C GLN A 545 13.24 -14.85 1.94
N GLN A 546 14.01 -13.95 1.32
CA GLN A 546 14.47 -14.08 -0.06
C GLN A 546 15.79 -13.34 -0.27
N VAL A 547 16.76 -14.02 -0.82
CA VAL A 547 18.02 -13.44 -1.28
C VAL A 547 17.83 -13.08 -2.75
N ARG A 548 17.91 -11.77 -3.07
CA ARG A 548 17.68 -11.26 -4.42
C ARG A 548 18.88 -11.54 -5.34
N TYR A 549 18.63 -11.51 -6.65
CA TYR A 549 19.67 -11.56 -7.71
C TYR A 549 20.41 -10.22 -7.82
N THR A 550 20.95 -9.72 -6.70
CA THR A 550 21.77 -8.51 -6.63
C THR A 550 23.11 -8.83 -5.99
N GLU A 551 24.17 -8.20 -6.43
CA GLU A 551 25.51 -8.44 -5.88
C GLU A 551 25.56 -8.19 -4.36
N ALA A 552 24.91 -7.13 -3.90
CA ALA A 552 24.85 -6.76 -2.49
C ALA A 552 24.18 -7.83 -1.61
N ASP A 553 23.06 -8.40 -2.06
CA ASP A 553 22.38 -9.47 -1.33
C ASP A 553 23.24 -10.76 -1.33
N ILE A 554 23.84 -11.11 -2.47
CA ILE A 554 24.69 -12.30 -2.62
C ILE A 554 25.91 -12.21 -1.69
N GLN A 555 26.55 -11.06 -1.63
CA GLN A 555 27.71 -10.86 -0.73
C GLN A 555 27.35 -10.97 0.74
N ARG A 556 26.13 -10.59 1.14
CA ARG A 556 25.68 -10.60 2.53
C ARG A 556 25.04 -11.90 2.97
N PHE A 557 24.25 -12.53 2.09
CA PHE A 557 23.33 -13.61 2.46
C PHE A 557 23.57 -14.90 1.67
N GLY A 558 24.57 -14.92 0.78
CA GLY A 558 24.89 -16.06 -0.07
C GLY A 558 24.13 -16.06 -1.39
N ALA A 559 24.12 -17.21 -2.07
CA ALA A 559 23.54 -17.35 -3.41
C ALA A 559 22.05 -16.94 -3.45
N PRO A 560 21.52 -16.45 -4.61
CA PRO A 560 20.12 -16.05 -4.72
C PRO A 560 19.16 -17.18 -4.36
N SER A 561 17.98 -16.83 -3.89
CA SER A 561 16.92 -17.78 -3.62
C SER A 561 16.49 -18.49 -4.89
N LEU A 562 16.05 -19.74 -4.76
CA LEU A 562 15.57 -20.58 -5.86
C LEU A 562 14.06 -20.79 -5.74
N ALA A 563 13.42 -21.16 -6.85
CA ALA A 563 11.96 -21.33 -6.92
C ALA A 563 11.40 -22.33 -5.89
N TRP A 564 12.16 -23.35 -5.55
CA TRP A 564 11.76 -24.38 -4.60
C TRP A 564 11.93 -23.98 -3.11
N GLU A 565 12.72 -22.94 -2.80
CA GLU A 565 12.79 -22.40 -1.46
C GLU A 565 11.45 -21.73 -1.09
N GLY A 566 10.91 -22.05 0.09
CA GLY A 566 9.58 -21.55 0.50
C GLY A 566 8.38 -22.28 -0.16
N ARG A 567 8.60 -23.39 -0.88
CA ARG A 567 7.52 -24.18 -1.53
C ARG A 567 6.50 -24.79 -0.56
N THR A 568 6.77 -24.73 0.72
CA THR A 568 5.88 -25.16 1.82
C THR A 568 5.19 -24.00 2.52
N ASP A 569 5.48 -22.75 2.13
CA ASP A 569 4.93 -21.56 2.77
C ASP A 569 3.59 -21.15 2.15
N TYR A 570 2.51 -21.39 2.87
CA TYR A 570 1.13 -21.00 2.59
C TYR A 570 0.59 -20.11 3.70
N PRO A 571 0.40 -18.81 3.51
CA PRO A 571 0.91 -17.98 2.40
C PRO A 571 2.43 -17.79 2.47
N HIS A 572 3.01 -17.18 1.42
CA HIS A 572 4.44 -16.94 1.32
C HIS A 572 4.98 -15.99 2.40
N MET A 573 6.27 -16.16 2.76
CA MET A 573 6.96 -15.36 3.78
C MET A 573 8.07 -14.46 3.20
N LEU A 574 8.05 -14.16 1.89
CA LEU A 574 9.14 -13.44 1.22
C LEU A 574 9.45 -12.08 1.85
N GLY A 575 8.41 -11.38 2.32
CA GLY A 575 8.54 -10.02 2.86
C GLY A 575 8.83 -8.97 1.80
N THR A 576 8.45 -7.73 2.08
CA THR A 576 8.62 -6.58 1.19
C THR A 576 9.41 -5.45 1.85
N ARG A 577 9.96 -5.70 3.05
CA ARG A 577 10.77 -4.75 3.81
C ARG A 577 11.88 -5.45 4.58
N ARG A 578 13.02 -4.78 4.71
CA ARG A 578 14.18 -5.30 5.42
C ARG A 578 14.79 -4.22 6.33
N ILE A 579 14.56 -4.32 7.64
CA ILE A 579 15.23 -3.49 8.65
C ILE A 579 16.26 -4.33 9.38
N GLY A 580 15.90 -5.57 9.69
CA GLY A 580 16.81 -6.64 10.07
C GLY A 580 17.34 -7.39 8.84
N PRO A 581 18.32 -8.30 9.00
CA PRO A 581 18.87 -9.10 7.91
C PRO A 581 17.84 -10.07 7.32
N ASP A 582 18.14 -10.59 6.14
CA ASP A 582 17.38 -11.69 5.53
C ASP A 582 17.48 -12.96 6.38
N LEU A 583 16.37 -13.68 6.55
CA LEU A 583 16.28 -14.89 7.37
C LEU A 583 16.04 -16.17 6.56
N ALA A 584 16.07 -16.13 5.23
CA ALA A 584 15.82 -17.32 4.40
C ALA A 584 16.69 -18.53 4.76
N ARG A 585 17.83 -18.30 5.41
CA ARG A 585 18.82 -19.33 5.74
C ARG A 585 19.38 -19.16 7.16
N THR A 586 18.46 -19.05 8.12
CA THR A 586 18.82 -18.82 9.53
C THR A 586 19.26 -20.09 10.23
N ALA A 587 18.88 -21.27 9.73
CA ALA A 587 19.29 -22.56 10.29
C ALA A 587 20.82 -22.60 10.52
N ASN A 588 21.23 -23.09 11.68
CA ASN A 588 22.63 -23.28 12.07
C ASN A 588 23.55 -22.05 12.03
N THR A 589 22.98 -20.83 11.83
CA THR A 589 23.78 -19.59 11.83
C THR A 589 24.10 -19.10 13.24
N ARG A 590 23.30 -19.47 14.23
CA ARG A 590 23.43 -19.11 15.66
C ARG A 590 23.03 -20.30 16.52
N THR A 591 23.45 -20.27 17.81
CA THR A 591 23.00 -21.26 18.78
C THR A 591 21.55 -21.01 19.20
N LYS A 592 20.91 -22.04 19.74
CA LYS A 592 19.52 -21.93 20.26
C LYS A 592 19.43 -20.92 21.40
N GLU A 593 20.42 -20.91 22.27
CA GLU A 593 20.52 -19.98 23.40
C GLU A 593 20.61 -18.52 22.90
N TRP A 594 21.37 -18.30 21.83
CA TRP A 594 21.47 -16.98 21.22
C TRP A 594 20.10 -16.53 20.67
N HIS A 595 19.40 -17.40 19.95
CA HIS A 595 18.06 -17.08 19.43
C HIS A 595 17.07 -16.79 20.55
N LEU A 596 17.04 -17.60 21.60
CA LEU A 596 16.15 -17.39 22.75
C LEU A 596 16.49 -16.09 23.48
N ALA A 597 17.77 -15.79 23.71
CA ALA A 597 18.20 -14.52 24.31
C ALA A 597 17.83 -13.34 23.42
N HIS A 598 17.99 -13.49 22.09
CA HIS A 598 17.63 -12.45 21.12
C HIS A 598 16.12 -12.20 21.06
N LEU A 599 15.29 -13.23 21.12
CA LEU A 599 13.83 -13.09 21.16
C LEU A 599 13.36 -12.48 22.49
N TYR A 600 13.94 -12.91 23.61
CA TYR A 600 13.60 -12.40 24.93
C TYR A 600 13.96 -10.92 25.10
N SER A 601 15.21 -10.57 24.76
CA SER A 601 15.75 -9.21 24.83
C SER A 601 16.81 -9.01 23.74
N PRO A 602 16.44 -8.53 22.55
CA PRO A 602 17.39 -8.39 21.43
C PRO A 602 18.67 -7.62 21.79
N ARG A 603 18.55 -6.61 22.63
CA ARG A 603 19.66 -5.75 23.07
C ARG A 603 20.63 -6.42 24.03
N SER A 604 20.27 -7.56 24.61
CA SER A 604 21.20 -8.36 25.43
C SER A 604 22.32 -9.01 24.61
N VAL A 605 22.05 -9.31 23.34
CA VAL A 605 23.01 -9.95 22.42
C VAL A 605 23.42 -9.02 21.27
N VAL A 606 22.59 -8.05 20.92
CA VAL A 606 22.87 -7.00 19.91
C VAL A 606 22.51 -5.64 20.50
N PRO A 607 23.42 -4.94 21.19
CA PRO A 607 23.10 -3.78 22.05
C PRO A 607 22.35 -2.64 21.38
N GLN A 608 22.46 -2.49 20.06
CA GLN A 608 21.81 -1.42 19.28
C GLN A 608 20.65 -1.91 18.43
N SER A 609 20.19 -3.13 18.69
CA SER A 609 19.03 -3.67 18.00
C SER A 609 17.78 -2.85 18.28
N ILE A 610 17.03 -2.51 17.22
CA ILE A 610 15.70 -1.93 17.31
C ILE A 610 14.60 -2.99 17.23
N MET A 611 14.98 -4.26 17.10
CA MET A 611 14.02 -5.36 17.12
C MET A 611 13.22 -5.32 18.43
N PRO A 612 11.88 -5.43 18.37
CA PRO A 612 11.05 -5.56 19.56
C PRO A 612 11.44 -6.79 20.38
N ALA A 613 11.33 -6.69 21.70
CA ALA A 613 11.44 -7.85 22.58
C ALA A 613 10.09 -8.57 22.67
N TYR A 614 10.12 -9.88 22.91
CA TYR A 614 8.94 -10.74 23.06
C TYR A 614 8.96 -11.47 24.42
N PRO A 615 9.06 -10.74 25.55
CA PRO A 615 9.19 -11.36 26.88
C PRO A 615 7.94 -12.17 27.27
N GLU A 616 6.78 -11.92 26.67
CA GLU A 616 5.54 -12.66 26.86
C GLU A 616 5.64 -14.13 26.39
N MET A 617 6.59 -14.44 25.53
CA MET A 617 6.87 -15.82 25.09
C MET A 617 7.77 -16.57 26.08
N PHE A 618 8.07 -15.97 27.24
CA PHE A 618 9.00 -16.52 28.23
C PHE A 618 8.42 -16.46 29.66
N GLY A 619 8.86 -17.37 30.51
CA GLY A 619 8.50 -17.40 31.94
C GLY A 619 9.35 -16.48 32.82
N GLY A 620 9.65 -15.27 32.35
CA GLY A 620 10.36 -14.23 33.07
C GLY A 620 11.88 -14.15 32.82
N SER A 621 12.45 -15.06 32.05
CA SER A 621 13.88 -15.06 31.67
C SER A 621 14.11 -15.85 30.37
N ALA A 622 15.21 -15.58 29.66
CA ALA A 622 15.53 -16.22 28.39
C ALA A 622 15.73 -17.74 28.49
N ASP A 623 16.15 -18.23 29.66
CA ASP A 623 16.33 -19.65 29.97
C ASP A 623 15.04 -20.40 30.34
N ARG A 624 13.88 -19.68 30.32
CA ARG A 624 12.57 -20.26 30.58
C ARG A 624 11.60 -20.00 29.41
N PRO A 625 11.95 -20.47 28.19
CA PRO A 625 11.08 -20.30 27.04
C PRO A 625 9.75 -21.03 27.25
N LEU A 626 8.64 -20.38 26.94
CA LEU A 626 7.33 -20.99 26.83
C LEU A 626 7.20 -21.65 25.45
N ARG A 627 6.07 -22.32 25.22
CA ARG A 627 5.81 -23.05 24.00
C ARG A 627 5.99 -22.20 22.74
N ASP A 628 5.48 -20.97 22.74
CA ASP A 628 5.54 -20.08 21.59
C ASP A 628 6.98 -19.72 21.20
N ALA A 629 7.87 -19.47 22.18
CA ALA A 629 9.29 -19.23 21.91
C ALA A 629 9.97 -20.47 21.31
N MET A 630 9.65 -21.66 21.80
CA MET A 630 10.22 -22.93 21.30
C MET A 630 9.68 -23.28 19.91
N ASP A 631 8.40 -23.07 19.65
CA ASP A 631 7.81 -23.30 18.34
C ASP A 631 8.38 -22.30 17.30
N LEU A 632 8.51 -21.01 17.66
CA LEU A 632 9.17 -20.00 16.80
C LEU A 632 10.65 -20.36 16.54
N LEU A 633 11.38 -20.78 17.57
CA LEU A 633 12.76 -21.25 17.41
C LEU A 633 12.84 -22.42 16.44
N ALA A 634 11.94 -23.42 16.57
CA ALA A 634 11.90 -24.55 15.67
C ALA A 634 11.70 -24.12 14.20
N TYR A 635 10.81 -23.17 13.97
CA TYR A 635 10.61 -22.60 12.63
C TYR A 635 11.87 -21.89 12.12
N LEU A 636 12.50 -21.02 12.93
CA LEU A 636 13.73 -20.33 12.53
C LEU A 636 14.87 -21.30 12.19
N GLU A 637 14.98 -22.41 12.94
CA GLU A 637 15.95 -23.48 12.67
C GLU A 637 15.60 -24.33 11.44
N SER A 638 14.37 -24.26 10.92
CA SER A 638 13.97 -24.92 9.68
C SER A 638 14.35 -24.14 8.43
N LEU A 639 14.55 -22.81 8.55
CA LEU A 639 14.80 -21.91 7.42
C LEU A 639 16.16 -22.19 6.78
N GLY A 640 16.14 -22.61 5.52
CA GLY A 640 17.32 -22.99 4.75
C GLY A 640 17.75 -24.45 4.88
N ARG A 641 17.09 -25.25 5.73
CA ARG A 641 17.43 -26.67 6.00
C ARG A 641 17.42 -27.53 4.72
N GLU A 642 16.44 -27.37 3.83
CA GLU A 642 16.41 -28.11 2.57
C GLU A 642 17.64 -27.83 1.71
N ARG A 643 18.09 -26.58 1.68
CA ARG A 643 19.25 -26.14 0.92
C ARG A 643 20.54 -26.67 1.53
N GLU A 644 20.65 -26.68 2.84
CA GLU A 644 21.80 -27.25 3.56
C GLU A 644 21.94 -28.75 3.32
N LEU A 645 20.83 -29.49 3.31
CA LEU A 645 20.81 -30.90 3.00
C LEU A 645 21.17 -31.20 1.55
N ALA A 646 20.77 -30.30 0.62
CA ALA A 646 21.15 -30.41 -0.78
C ALA A 646 22.64 -30.19 -1.02
N TRP A 647 23.24 -29.30 -0.26
CA TRP A 647 24.65 -28.91 -0.37
C TRP A 647 25.34 -28.91 0.99
N PRO A 648 25.60 -30.11 1.56
CA PRO A 648 26.15 -30.24 2.93
C PRO A 648 27.57 -29.68 3.09
N GLU A 649 28.34 -29.54 2.01
CA GLU A 649 29.66 -28.89 2.02
C GLU A 649 29.58 -27.34 2.02
N GLY A 650 28.40 -26.85 2.19
CA GLY A 650 28.08 -25.43 2.27
C GLY A 650 27.66 -24.88 0.91
N ASP A 651 26.48 -24.30 0.90
CA ASP A 651 25.93 -23.49 -0.19
C ASP A 651 26.76 -22.20 -0.42
N ARG A 652 27.94 -22.18 0.07
CA ARG A 652 28.93 -21.15 -0.18
C ARG A 652 29.43 -21.19 -1.62
N ARG A 653 29.23 -22.32 -2.30
CA ARG A 653 29.29 -22.38 -3.75
C ARG A 653 27.90 -22.07 -4.29
N ALA A 654 27.73 -20.84 -4.79
CA ALA A 654 26.60 -20.59 -5.65
C ALA A 654 26.53 -21.74 -6.66
N ARG A 655 25.34 -22.37 -6.83
CA ARG A 655 25.14 -23.20 -8.03
C ARG A 655 25.58 -22.39 -9.23
N GLU A 656 26.05 -23.03 -10.27
CA GLU A 656 26.28 -22.33 -11.53
C GLU A 656 25.00 -21.63 -11.93
N LEU A 657 25.07 -20.30 -12.00
CA LEU A 657 23.94 -19.48 -12.45
C LEU A 657 23.52 -19.93 -13.83
N THR A 658 22.24 -19.99 -14.08
CA THR A 658 21.73 -20.17 -15.45
C THR A 658 22.19 -19.02 -16.34
N ASP A 659 22.10 -19.18 -17.65
CA ASP A 659 22.48 -18.10 -18.59
C ASP A 659 21.60 -16.86 -18.38
N ASP A 660 20.31 -17.04 -18.07
CA ASP A 660 19.38 -15.94 -17.79
C ASP A 660 19.74 -15.21 -16.48
N GLU A 661 20.12 -15.94 -15.44
CA GLU A 661 20.58 -15.36 -14.18
C GLU A 661 21.90 -14.60 -14.37
N ARG A 662 22.83 -15.14 -15.16
CA ARG A 662 24.07 -14.43 -15.53
C ARG A 662 23.79 -13.19 -16.36
N ALA A 663 22.87 -13.28 -17.32
CA ALA A 663 22.47 -12.14 -18.14
C ALA A 663 21.82 -11.05 -17.29
N LEU A 664 20.96 -11.39 -16.32
CA LEU A 664 20.33 -10.45 -15.41
C LEU A 664 21.37 -9.76 -14.51
N MET A 665 22.33 -10.51 -13.97
CA MET A 665 23.42 -9.95 -13.16
C MET A 665 24.36 -9.07 -13.98
N SER A 666 24.66 -9.44 -15.22
CA SER A 666 25.45 -8.64 -16.15
C SER A 666 24.75 -7.33 -16.50
N LEU A 667 23.47 -7.40 -16.86
CA LEU A 667 22.64 -6.23 -17.13
C LEU A 667 22.58 -5.29 -15.91
N ASN A 668 22.42 -5.85 -14.73
CA ASN A 668 22.42 -5.07 -13.49
C ASN A 668 23.77 -4.37 -13.25
N THR A 669 24.87 -5.07 -13.45
CA THR A 669 26.22 -4.50 -13.34
C THR A 669 26.46 -3.39 -14.39
N GLU A 670 26.01 -3.59 -15.61
CA GLU A 670 26.10 -2.58 -16.67
C GLU A 670 25.27 -1.33 -16.34
N LEU A 671 24.02 -1.51 -15.87
CA LEU A 671 23.16 -0.41 -15.48
C LEU A 671 23.74 0.39 -14.29
N LEU A 672 24.31 -0.29 -13.29
CA LEU A 672 24.99 0.36 -12.18
C LEU A 672 26.22 1.14 -12.64
N ASN A 673 27.02 0.59 -13.55
CA ASN A 673 28.17 1.28 -14.10
C ASN A 673 27.79 2.47 -14.99
N ALA A 674 26.66 2.39 -15.67
CA ALA A 674 26.12 3.49 -16.47
C ALA A 674 25.54 4.64 -15.62
N HIS A 675 25.26 4.40 -14.33
CA HIS A 675 24.71 5.39 -13.40
C HIS A 675 25.65 5.62 -12.20
N PRO A 676 26.77 6.36 -12.38
CA PRO A 676 27.79 6.56 -11.33
C PRO A 676 27.27 7.15 -10.03
N ALA A 677 26.14 7.87 -10.08
CA ALA A 677 25.50 8.41 -8.87
C ALA A 677 24.90 7.32 -7.97
N MET A 678 24.65 6.13 -8.51
CA MET A 678 24.17 4.94 -7.78
C MET A 678 25.30 3.96 -7.44
N THR A 679 26.47 4.09 -8.10
CA THR A 679 27.66 3.37 -7.72
C THR A 679 28.38 4.16 -6.65
N ARG A 680 28.33 3.68 -5.41
CA ARG A 680 29.29 4.18 -4.44
C ARG A 680 30.69 3.83 -4.85
N PRO A 681 31.65 4.75 -4.57
CA PRO A 681 32.99 4.27 -4.30
C PRO A 681 32.84 3.26 -3.17
N ARG A 682 33.10 2.00 -3.42
CA ARG A 682 33.26 0.99 -2.36
C ARG A 682 34.20 1.65 -1.37
N GLY A 683 33.67 2.04 -0.19
CA GLY A 683 34.52 2.57 0.85
C GLY A 683 35.63 1.55 0.97
N SER A 684 36.86 1.95 0.67
CA SER A 684 38.00 1.11 0.93
C SER A 684 37.81 0.62 2.35
N ALA A 685 37.70 -0.68 2.53
CA ALA A 685 37.78 -1.26 3.86
C ALA A 685 38.94 -0.54 4.54
N PRO A 686 38.76 0.02 5.75
CA PRO A 686 39.84 0.74 6.39
C PRO A 686 41.07 -0.13 6.28
N ALA A 687 42.15 0.42 5.70
CA ALA A 687 43.36 -0.34 5.47
C ALA A 687 43.73 -0.98 6.80
N LEU A 688 43.74 -2.31 6.84
CA LEU A 688 44.16 -3.04 8.04
C LEU A 688 45.55 -2.47 8.41
N PRO A 689 45.74 -2.03 9.65
CA PRO A 689 47.08 -1.52 10.05
C PRO A 689 48.12 -2.62 9.79
N ALA A 690 49.25 -2.20 9.29
CA ALA A 690 50.33 -3.09 8.84
C ALA A 690 50.95 -3.96 9.98
N SER A 691 50.48 -3.82 11.19
CA SER A 691 50.85 -4.68 12.36
C SER A 691 49.63 -5.50 12.82
N SER A 692 49.70 -6.79 12.69
CA SER A 692 48.77 -7.74 13.33
C SER A 692 48.93 -7.69 14.85
N ASN A 693 48.25 -6.76 15.49
CA ASN A 693 48.11 -6.74 16.92
C ASN A 693 46.87 -7.54 17.29
N THR A 694 47.06 -8.62 18.03
CA THR A 694 45.99 -9.53 18.52
C THR A 694 44.92 -8.74 19.30
N GLU A 695 45.32 -7.70 20.02
CA GLU A 695 44.45 -6.84 20.81
C GLU A 695 43.58 -5.93 19.94
N TYR A 696 44.13 -5.43 18.83
CA TYR A 696 43.38 -4.67 17.82
C TYR A 696 42.44 -5.60 17.05
N GLY A 697 42.87 -6.81 16.69
CA GLY A 697 42.00 -7.81 16.07
C GLY A 697 40.84 -8.21 16.98
N LEU A 698 41.09 -8.34 18.31
CA LEU A 698 40.09 -8.62 19.31
C LEU A 698 39.10 -7.44 19.50
N SER A 699 39.58 -6.21 19.45
CA SER A 699 38.68 -5.02 19.49
C SER A 699 37.84 -4.96 18.26
N LEU A 700 38.38 -5.11 17.06
CA LEU A 700 37.63 -5.17 15.82
C LEU A 700 36.60 -6.30 15.83
N TRP A 701 36.97 -7.46 16.39
CA TRP A 701 36.04 -8.57 16.52
C TRP A 701 34.92 -8.25 17.53
N ARG A 702 35.24 -7.69 18.69
CA ARG A 702 34.25 -7.21 19.67
C ARG A 702 33.32 -6.14 19.09
N ASP A 703 33.87 -5.18 18.36
CA ASP A 703 33.11 -4.03 17.86
C ASP A 703 32.26 -4.36 16.62
N ASN A 704 32.70 -5.34 15.82
CA ASN A 704 32.06 -5.62 14.51
C ASN A 704 31.56 -7.04 14.34
N CYS A 705 32.08 -8.01 15.07
CA CYS A 705 31.80 -9.43 14.86
C CYS A 705 31.14 -10.11 16.06
N SER A 706 31.43 -9.70 17.29
CA SER A 706 30.91 -10.36 18.50
C SER A 706 29.40 -10.24 18.62
N GLY A 707 28.81 -9.14 18.17
CA GLY A 707 27.35 -8.99 18.08
C GLY A 707 26.68 -9.94 17.07
N CYS A 708 27.45 -10.47 16.14
CA CYS A 708 27.00 -11.39 15.11
C CYS A 708 27.57 -12.80 15.26
N HIS A 709 28.70 -12.97 15.91
CA HIS A 709 29.40 -14.26 16.04
C HIS A 709 29.60 -14.73 17.48
N GLY A 710 29.02 -14.01 18.46
CA GLY A 710 28.88 -14.39 19.89
C GLY A 710 30.19 -14.47 20.61
#